data_51982c11d7609c1efffb48c8d8d09b4c
#
_entry.id   51982c11d7609c1efffb48c8d8d09b4c
#
_cell.length_a   1.000
_cell.length_b   1.000
_cell.length_c   1.000
_cell.angle_alpha   90.00
_cell.angle_beta   90.00
_cell.angle_gamma   90.00
#
_symmetry.space_group_name_H-M   'P 1'
#
loop_
_entity.id
_entity.type
_entity.pdbx_description
1 polymer ?
#
loop_
_entity_poly.entity_id
_entity_poly.type
_entity_poly.pdbx_seq_one_letter_code
_entity_poly.pdbx_strand_id
1 'polypeptide(L)'
;MTLNSLTDSPIVAFTILLTVIFTVPPIFERLRLPGLVGLLFAGILLGQNGLKLLNPESETINLLSEIGKLYLMFVAGLEIDLEQFRKTRNRSIGFGTLTFLVPMIAGIATGQLFNFGWNASFLIGSLLASHTLLAYPIVSRLGVVTNEAVTVTIGATIFTDTGALLVLAICVGIHGGEFSAMSLGILLGGLAIYTAVVLFGFDWAGKEFFRRSGDEQSNQFLFILLALFLASVGAQVIGVEKIVGAFLAGLAVNDVLGRSPVREKIEFIGSVLFIPCFFVDMGLLINIPAFIKTLSSIWLTLVIVVALIGSKFIAAFLAKLLYRYNTAELLTMWSLSLPQVAATLAATLVAYQTVNPAGERLISEAVLNSVIVLMLVTAIMGPIITARFAPSLQLSQTDFETDSLTTWWQGNEDEQVEKNQYPFTVLVPIYNPQTQRYLIEMAALLASHESGKIVPLAITRAHIQMDDPQLVTALNQSRERLNLAKEISQEFQVEVSPAIRIDDDAALGISRTSREQNASLVVMGWSQTTGLRARLFGNVIDSVFWSSHCPVAVTRLLSSPKTIQRILVPVGDLTRETIGALRFAQILADVNQAEVVLLHVSDRKTPPTRVENFVSQLSDITSKGQLQVNTNIQTIRGDDIARTIIREAQAFDLAVLRSVRYRTAGGLAVSEVTTQLLRELKCSIVLLGEPHS
;
A
#
# COMPACT_ATOMS: atom_id res chain seq x y z
N MET A 1 -20.71 33.94 -22.29
CA MET A 1 -19.92 32.73 -22.23
C MET A 1 -20.91 31.61 -21.98
N THR A 2 -21.10 30.69 -22.91
CA THR A 2 -21.98 29.54 -22.76
C THR A 2 -21.33 28.53 -21.82
N LEU A 3 -22.10 27.78 -21.01
CA LEU A 3 -21.61 26.78 -20.06
C LEU A 3 -20.62 25.80 -20.73
N ASN A 4 -20.85 25.47 -22.00
CA ASN A 4 -20.00 24.57 -22.79
C ASN A 4 -18.59 25.12 -23.04
N SER A 5 -18.43 26.43 -23.19
CA SER A 5 -17.08 27.03 -23.40
C SER A 5 -16.26 27.12 -22.12
N LEU A 6 -16.90 27.01 -20.96
CA LEU A 6 -16.21 26.90 -19.66
C LEU A 6 -15.73 25.49 -19.37
N THR A 7 -16.51 24.48 -19.75
CA THR A 7 -16.15 23.05 -19.52
C THR A 7 -15.01 22.57 -20.42
N ASP A 8 -14.74 23.25 -21.53
CA ASP A 8 -13.60 22.94 -22.41
C ASP A 8 -12.26 23.52 -21.90
N SER A 9 -12.29 24.35 -20.84
CA SER A 9 -11.07 24.87 -20.24
C SER A 9 -10.33 23.78 -19.45
N PRO A 10 -9.02 23.52 -19.71
CA PRO A 10 -8.22 22.53 -18.98
C PRO A 10 -8.25 22.72 -17.46
N ILE A 11 -8.22 23.97 -16.99
CA ILE A 11 -8.25 24.31 -15.56
C ILE A 11 -9.60 23.95 -14.95
N VAL A 12 -10.71 24.17 -15.66
CA VAL A 12 -12.05 23.83 -15.18
C VAL A 12 -12.22 22.32 -15.08
N ALA A 13 -11.81 21.57 -16.10
CA ALA A 13 -11.82 20.11 -16.09
C ALA A 13 -10.98 19.56 -14.92
N PHE A 14 -9.79 20.08 -14.70
CA PHE A 14 -8.92 19.70 -13.58
C PHE A 14 -9.53 20.05 -12.23
N THR A 15 -10.18 21.23 -12.09
CA THR A 15 -10.85 21.62 -10.84
C THR A 15 -12.02 20.71 -10.52
N ILE A 16 -12.81 20.31 -11.52
CA ILE A 16 -13.90 19.35 -11.36
C ILE A 16 -13.34 17.98 -10.91
N LEU A 17 -12.27 17.49 -11.56
CA LEU A 17 -11.60 16.26 -11.17
C LEU A 17 -11.14 16.30 -9.71
N LEU A 18 -10.45 17.37 -9.30
CA LEU A 18 -10.00 17.53 -7.91
C LEU A 18 -11.16 17.57 -6.92
N THR A 19 -12.26 18.24 -7.27
CA THR A 19 -13.46 18.29 -6.43
C THR A 19 -14.06 16.91 -6.24
N VAL A 20 -14.14 16.12 -7.30
CA VAL A 20 -14.64 14.75 -7.28
C VAL A 20 -13.73 13.84 -6.45
N ILE A 21 -12.43 13.91 -6.69
CA ILE A 21 -11.42 13.11 -5.95
C ILE A 21 -11.47 13.43 -4.45
N PHE A 22 -11.70 14.67 -4.10
CA PHE A 22 -11.78 15.10 -2.71
C PHE A 22 -13.10 14.70 -2.02
N THR A 23 -14.23 14.75 -2.72
CA THR A 23 -15.57 14.61 -2.10
C THR A 23 -16.14 13.19 -2.20
N VAL A 24 -15.95 12.49 -3.32
CA VAL A 24 -16.64 11.23 -3.60
C VAL A 24 -16.11 10.03 -2.81
N PRO A 25 -14.79 9.79 -2.70
CA PRO A 25 -14.28 8.64 -1.96
C PRO A 25 -14.74 8.60 -0.49
N PRO A 26 -14.69 9.71 0.29
CA PRO A 26 -15.18 9.70 1.67
C PRO A 26 -16.68 9.39 1.80
N ILE A 27 -17.49 9.76 0.78
CA ILE A 27 -18.93 9.47 0.78
C ILE A 27 -19.15 7.96 0.59
N PHE A 28 -18.45 7.35 -0.37
CA PHE A 28 -18.57 5.92 -0.63
C PHE A 28 -18.01 5.06 0.51
N GLU A 29 -16.91 5.48 1.13
CA GLU A 29 -16.37 4.81 2.31
C GLU A 29 -17.35 4.81 3.51
N ARG A 30 -18.09 5.90 3.72
CA ARG A 30 -19.19 5.95 4.71
C ARG A 30 -20.32 4.96 4.38
N LEU A 31 -20.56 4.71 3.10
CA LEU A 31 -21.51 3.69 2.64
C LEU A 31 -20.92 2.26 2.66
N ARG A 32 -19.70 2.09 3.18
CA ARG A 32 -18.94 0.81 3.21
C ARG A 32 -18.64 0.25 1.80
N LEU A 33 -18.51 1.14 0.82
CA LEU A 33 -18.09 0.82 -0.53
C LEU A 33 -16.68 1.37 -0.77
N PRO A 34 -15.86 0.70 -1.62
CA PRO A 34 -14.55 1.23 -1.97
C PRO A 34 -14.65 2.62 -2.61
N GLY A 35 -13.85 3.58 -2.16
CA GLY A 35 -13.84 4.95 -2.69
C GLY A 35 -13.56 5.01 -4.20
N LEU A 36 -12.75 4.08 -4.71
CA LEU A 36 -12.44 3.96 -6.14
C LEU A 36 -13.66 3.63 -7.00
N VAL A 37 -14.59 2.82 -6.48
CA VAL A 37 -15.88 2.54 -7.13
C VAL A 37 -16.70 3.83 -7.22
N GLY A 38 -16.64 4.67 -6.18
CA GLY A 38 -17.29 5.99 -6.18
C GLY A 38 -16.77 6.90 -7.28
N LEU A 39 -15.45 6.92 -7.53
CA LEU A 39 -14.85 7.71 -8.60
C LEU A 39 -15.31 7.25 -9.98
N LEU A 40 -15.43 5.95 -10.19
CA LEU A 40 -15.98 5.39 -11.42
C LEU A 40 -17.43 5.81 -11.64
N PHE A 41 -18.29 5.74 -10.61
CA PHE A 41 -19.66 6.24 -10.68
C PHE A 41 -19.71 7.76 -10.93
N ALA A 42 -18.83 8.54 -10.29
CA ALA A 42 -18.74 9.97 -10.54
C ALA A 42 -18.39 10.26 -12.02
N GLY A 43 -17.46 9.50 -12.61
CA GLY A 43 -17.14 9.59 -14.03
C GLY A 43 -18.36 9.35 -14.92
N ILE A 44 -19.15 8.30 -14.65
CA ILE A 44 -20.39 8.02 -15.38
C ILE A 44 -21.37 9.20 -15.29
N LEU A 45 -21.53 9.77 -14.08
CA LEU A 45 -22.45 10.86 -13.83
C LEU A 45 -22.01 12.17 -14.50
N LEU A 46 -20.71 12.45 -14.50
CA LEU A 46 -20.14 13.70 -15.04
C LEU A 46 -19.93 13.66 -16.55
N GLY A 47 -19.94 12.47 -17.14
CA GLY A 47 -19.69 12.22 -18.55
C GLY A 47 -20.82 12.68 -19.49
N GLN A 48 -20.64 12.38 -20.79
CA GLN A 48 -21.53 12.81 -21.87
C GLN A 48 -22.98 12.32 -21.72
N ASN A 49 -23.19 11.22 -21.03
CA ASN A 49 -24.50 10.61 -20.81
C ASN A 49 -25.16 11.02 -19.49
N GLY A 50 -24.46 11.82 -18.67
CA GLY A 50 -24.95 12.38 -17.40
C GLY A 50 -25.04 13.90 -17.44
N LEU A 51 -24.29 14.55 -16.54
CA LEU A 51 -24.31 16.01 -16.37
C LEU A 51 -23.53 16.77 -17.48
N LYS A 52 -22.79 16.10 -18.33
CA LYS A 52 -21.98 16.67 -19.42
C LYS A 52 -20.98 17.74 -18.96
N LEU A 53 -20.41 17.54 -17.75
CA LEU A 53 -19.43 18.46 -17.17
C LEU A 53 -18.00 18.12 -17.55
N LEU A 54 -17.74 16.87 -17.91
CA LEU A 54 -16.43 16.38 -18.35
C LEU A 54 -16.55 15.71 -19.72
N ASN A 55 -15.60 16.03 -20.60
CA ASN A 55 -15.52 15.43 -21.93
C ASN A 55 -14.42 14.34 -21.93
N PRO A 56 -14.73 13.06 -22.21
CA PRO A 56 -13.73 11.99 -22.28
C PRO A 56 -12.70 12.21 -23.41
N GLU A 57 -13.00 13.04 -24.42
CA GLU A 57 -12.05 13.36 -25.49
C GLU A 57 -11.11 14.52 -25.13
N SER A 58 -11.24 15.11 -23.93
CA SER A 58 -10.38 16.19 -23.48
C SER A 58 -8.93 15.72 -23.34
N GLU A 59 -7.98 16.41 -24.00
CA GLU A 59 -6.55 16.10 -23.91
C GLU A 59 -6.05 16.10 -22.45
N THR A 60 -6.58 17.00 -21.63
CA THR A 60 -6.21 17.10 -20.20
C THR A 60 -6.63 15.86 -19.43
N ILE A 61 -7.86 15.38 -19.62
CA ILE A 61 -8.38 14.19 -18.95
C ILE A 61 -7.61 12.96 -19.42
N ASN A 62 -7.43 12.82 -20.72
CA ASN A 62 -6.69 11.71 -21.31
C ASN A 62 -5.24 11.65 -20.79
N LEU A 63 -4.54 12.79 -20.73
CA LEU A 63 -3.18 12.85 -20.19
C LEU A 63 -3.12 12.43 -18.70
N LEU A 64 -4.00 13.00 -17.87
CA LEU A 64 -4.02 12.68 -16.44
C LEU A 64 -4.40 11.22 -16.18
N SER A 65 -5.34 10.70 -16.93
CA SER A 65 -5.75 9.30 -16.89
C SER A 65 -4.63 8.36 -17.32
N GLU A 66 -3.94 8.69 -18.42
CA GLU A 66 -2.80 7.89 -18.88
C GLU A 66 -1.68 7.85 -17.85
N ILE A 67 -1.32 9.01 -17.29
CA ILE A 67 -0.36 9.08 -16.19
C ILE A 67 -0.86 8.24 -15.01
N GLY A 68 -2.13 8.34 -14.63
CA GLY A 68 -2.71 7.57 -13.53
C GLY A 68 -2.63 6.06 -13.72
N LYS A 69 -2.90 5.59 -14.94
CA LYS A 69 -2.78 4.19 -15.35
C LYS A 69 -1.34 3.69 -15.25
N LEU A 70 -0.38 4.49 -15.72
CA LEU A 70 1.05 4.16 -15.63
C LEU A 70 1.53 4.14 -14.19
N TYR A 71 1.13 5.13 -13.37
CA TYR A 71 1.45 5.18 -11.96
C TYR A 71 0.90 3.97 -11.18
N LEU A 72 -0.33 3.56 -11.48
CA LEU A 72 -0.94 2.39 -10.84
C LEU A 72 -0.07 1.14 -11.01
N MET A 73 0.40 0.90 -12.22
CA MET A 73 1.22 -0.27 -12.52
C MET A 73 2.67 -0.13 -12.03
N PHE A 74 3.19 1.07 -12.06
CA PHE A 74 4.51 1.37 -11.51
C PHE A 74 4.57 1.13 -9.99
N VAL A 75 3.58 1.64 -9.25
CA VAL A 75 3.47 1.43 -7.81
C VAL A 75 3.26 -0.06 -7.50
N ALA A 76 2.47 -0.77 -8.30
CA ALA A 76 2.34 -2.22 -8.17
C ALA A 76 3.70 -2.93 -8.31
N GLY A 77 4.54 -2.48 -9.25
CA GLY A 77 5.92 -2.99 -9.42
C GLY A 77 6.84 -2.64 -8.24
N LEU A 78 6.69 -1.44 -7.67
CA LEU A 78 7.47 -1.00 -6.50
C LEU A 78 7.12 -1.76 -5.22
N GLU A 79 5.85 -2.11 -5.02
CA GLU A 79 5.36 -2.76 -3.80
C GLU A 79 5.59 -4.28 -3.79
N ILE A 80 5.98 -4.88 -4.92
CA ILE A 80 6.30 -6.30 -4.97
C ILE A 80 7.57 -6.58 -4.16
N ASP A 81 7.46 -7.51 -3.22
CA ASP A 81 8.62 -8.14 -2.60
C ASP A 81 9.32 -9.03 -3.64
N LEU A 82 10.48 -8.57 -4.12
CA LEU A 82 11.24 -9.27 -5.17
C LEU A 82 11.73 -10.63 -4.70
N GLU A 83 12.05 -10.79 -3.43
CA GLU A 83 12.50 -12.06 -2.88
C GLU A 83 11.34 -13.07 -2.86
N GLN A 84 10.18 -12.66 -2.37
CA GLN A 84 8.98 -13.48 -2.37
C GLN A 84 8.49 -13.75 -3.80
N PHE A 85 8.56 -12.77 -4.69
CA PHE A 85 8.25 -12.97 -6.12
C PHE A 85 9.16 -14.01 -6.78
N ARG A 86 10.46 -13.98 -6.49
CA ARG A 86 11.39 -15.01 -6.96
C ARG A 86 11.03 -16.40 -6.41
N LYS A 87 10.61 -16.51 -5.15
CA LYS A 87 10.15 -17.77 -4.54
C LYS A 87 8.84 -18.26 -5.18
N THR A 88 7.93 -17.36 -5.53
CA THR A 88 6.58 -17.69 -6.05
C THR A 88 6.47 -17.67 -7.57
N ARG A 89 7.56 -17.40 -8.33
CA ARG A 89 7.53 -17.25 -9.80
C ARG A 89 6.85 -18.40 -10.53
N ASN A 90 7.08 -19.64 -10.09
CA ASN A 90 6.49 -20.82 -10.71
C ASN A 90 4.97 -20.87 -10.49
N ARG A 91 4.48 -20.39 -9.32
CA ARG A 91 3.07 -20.29 -9.01
C ARG A 91 2.41 -19.13 -9.78
N SER A 92 3.13 -18.02 -9.98
CA SER A 92 2.68 -16.89 -10.81
C SER A 92 2.51 -17.31 -12.28
N ILE A 93 3.48 -18.04 -12.84
CA ILE A 93 3.37 -18.61 -14.19
C ILE A 93 2.23 -19.62 -14.25
N GLY A 94 2.11 -20.51 -13.26
CA GLY A 94 1.07 -21.51 -13.21
C GLY A 94 -0.33 -20.89 -13.13
N PHE A 95 -0.55 -19.93 -12.23
CA PHE A 95 -1.82 -19.20 -12.17
C PHE A 95 -2.06 -18.35 -13.42
N GLY A 96 -1.01 -17.68 -13.93
CA GLY A 96 -1.07 -16.93 -15.19
C GLY A 96 -1.54 -17.82 -16.37
N THR A 97 -1.00 -19.03 -16.47
CA THR A 97 -1.42 -20.01 -17.46
C THR A 97 -2.88 -20.44 -17.28
N LEU A 98 -3.30 -20.73 -16.05
CA LEU A 98 -4.68 -21.10 -15.76
C LEU A 98 -5.66 -19.95 -16.05
N THR A 99 -5.39 -18.74 -15.55
CA THR A 99 -6.22 -17.56 -15.74
C THR A 99 -6.17 -16.97 -17.14
N PHE A 100 -5.25 -17.47 -17.99
CA PHE A 100 -5.21 -17.21 -19.43
C PHE A 100 -5.98 -18.29 -20.22
N LEU A 101 -5.62 -19.57 -20.06
CA LEU A 101 -6.17 -20.65 -20.89
C LEU A 101 -7.65 -20.93 -20.59
N VAL A 102 -8.09 -20.93 -19.33
CA VAL A 102 -9.48 -21.25 -18.99
C VAL A 102 -10.45 -20.20 -19.55
N PRO A 103 -10.25 -18.88 -19.37
CA PRO A 103 -11.06 -17.86 -20.03
C PRO A 103 -10.91 -17.86 -21.55
N MET A 104 -9.73 -18.17 -22.08
CA MET A 104 -9.48 -18.30 -23.50
C MET A 104 -10.41 -19.37 -24.12
N ILE A 105 -10.45 -20.55 -23.53
CA ILE A 105 -11.31 -21.65 -23.97
C ILE A 105 -12.81 -21.27 -23.85
N ALA A 106 -13.20 -20.63 -22.72
CA ALA A 106 -14.56 -20.18 -22.52
C ALA A 106 -14.98 -19.12 -23.56
N GLY A 107 -14.09 -18.19 -23.91
CA GLY A 107 -14.36 -17.20 -24.95
C GLY A 107 -14.40 -17.75 -26.34
N ILE A 108 -13.53 -18.74 -26.68
CA ILE A 108 -13.62 -19.47 -27.95
C ILE A 108 -14.96 -20.23 -28.05
N ALA A 109 -15.34 -20.93 -26.98
CA ALA A 109 -16.63 -21.65 -26.95
C ALA A 109 -17.81 -20.68 -27.10
N THR A 110 -17.75 -19.51 -26.46
CA THR A 110 -18.76 -18.45 -26.62
C THR A 110 -18.81 -17.96 -28.06
N GLY A 111 -17.66 -17.66 -28.68
CA GLY A 111 -17.62 -17.24 -30.10
C GLY A 111 -18.19 -18.28 -31.03
N GLN A 112 -17.92 -19.56 -30.84
CA GLN A 112 -18.46 -20.65 -31.65
C GLN A 112 -19.98 -20.86 -31.40
N LEU A 113 -20.44 -20.68 -30.16
CA LEU A 113 -21.87 -20.78 -29.84
C LEU A 113 -22.71 -19.73 -30.58
N PHE A 114 -22.16 -18.54 -30.82
CA PHE A 114 -22.80 -17.48 -31.58
C PHE A 114 -22.43 -17.47 -33.08
N ASN A 115 -21.81 -18.55 -33.57
CA ASN A 115 -21.38 -18.72 -34.95
C ASN A 115 -20.43 -17.65 -35.49
N PHE A 116 -19.57 -17.08 -34.63
CA PHE A 116 -18.45 -16.28 -35.08
C PHE A 116 -17.36 -17.19 -35.68
N GLY A 117 -16.69 -16.70 -36.70
CA GLY A 117 -15.55 -17.42 -37.28
C GLY A 117 -14.44 -17.70 -36.25
N TRP A 118 -13.60 -18.72 -36.54
CA TRP A 118 -12.52 -19.14 -35.64
C TRP A 118 -11.62 -17.96 -35.19
N ASN A 119 -11.24 -17.07 -36.11
CA ASN A 119 -10.38 -15.94 -35.83
C ASN A 119 -11.02 -14.96 -34.80
N ALA A 120 -12.29 -14.60 -34.99
CA ALA A 120 -13.06 -13.80 -34.06
C ALA A 120 -13.25 -14.50 -32.69
N SER A 121 -13.47 -15.83 -32.71
CA SER A 121 -13.63 -16.62 -31.47
C SER A 121 -12.34 -16.66 -30.66
N PHE A 122 -11.16 -16.83 -31.27
CA PHE A 122 -9.87 -16.76 -30.60
C PHE A 122 -9.64 -15.35 -30.00
N LEU A 123 -10.03 -14.32 -30.74
CA LEU A 123 -9.94 -12.96 -30.25
C LEU A 123 -10.84 -12.72 -29.02
N ILE A 124 -12.11 -13.14 -29.07
CA ILE A 124 -13.02 -13.06 -27.91
C ILE A 124 -12.38 -13.79 -26.71
N GLY A 125 -11.81 -14.97 -26.93
CA GLY A 125 -11.08 -15.72 -25.92
C GLY A 125 -9.94 -14.92 -25.29
N SER A 126 -9.13 -14.23 -26.11
CA SER A 126 -8.01 -13.43 -25.63
C SER A 126 -8.46 -12.21 -24.83
N LEU A 127 -9.56 -11.56 -25.25
CA LEU A 127 -10.15 -10.45 -24.50
C LEU A 127 -10.62 -10.89 -23.09
N LEU A 128 -11.16 -12.11 -22.95
CA LEU A 128 -11.55 -12.66 -21.66
C LEU A 128 -10.34 -13.13 -20.83
N ALA A 129 -9.24 -13.48 -21.46
CA ALA A 129 -8.05 -14.01 -20.81
C ALA A 129 -7.25 -12.92 -20.06
N SER A 130 -7.16 -11.70 -20.61
CA SER A 130 -6.53 -10.56 -19.98
C SER A 130 -7.24 -10.16 -18.68
N HIS A 131 -6.59 -9.37 -17.83
CA HIS A 131 -7.21 -8.69 -16.70
C HIS A 131 -6.35 -7.53 -16.24
N THR A 132 -6.96 -6.54 -15.60
CA THR A 132 -6.27 -5.38 -15.06
C THR A 132 -6.39 -5.36 -13.54
N LEU A 133 -5.30 -5.04 -12.84
CA LEU A 133 -5.25 -4.97 -11.37
C LEU A 133 -5.99 -3.73 -10.83
N LEU A 134 -7.22 -3.51 -11.26
CA LEU A 134 -8.04 -2.38 -10.86
C LEU A 134 -8.29 -2.32 -9.34
N ALA A 135 -8.39 -3.48 -8.69
CA ALA A 135 -8.60 -3.59 -7.25
C ALA A 135 -7.28 -3.58 -6.44
N TYR A 136 -6.13 -3.43 -7.10
CA TYR A 136 -4.81 -3.37 -6.43
C TYR A 136 -4.74 -2.31 -5.31
N PRO A 137 -5.20 -1.07 -5.49
CA PRO A 137 -5.15 -0.07 -4.42
C PRO A 137 -5.89 -0.48 -3.14
N ILE A 138 -6.82 -1.43 -3.23
CA ILE A 138 -7.55 -1.96 -2.06
C ILE A 138 -6.64 -2.89 -1.26
N VAL A 139 -5.96 -3.83 -1.93
CA VAL A 139 -5.04 -4.76 -1.25
C VAL A 139 -3.78 -4.04 -0.72
N SER A 140 -3.31 -3.02 -1.43
CA SER A 140 -2.24 -2.13 -0.98
C SER A 140 -2.63 -1.38 0.30
N ARG A 141 -3.79 -0.74 0.32
CA ARG A 141 -4.32 -0.06 1.53
C ARG A 141 -4.52 -1.00 2.72
N LEU A 142 -4.85 -2.27 2.47
CA LEU A 142 -5.01 -3.29 3.51
C LEU A 142 -3.67 -3.87 3.99
N GLY A 143 -2.55 -3.53 3.34
CA GLY A 143 -1.23 -4.04 3.67
C GLY A 143 -1.03 -5.52 3.38
N VAL A 144 -1.87 -6.12 2.51
CA VAL A 144 -1.84 -7.56 2.20
C VAL A 144 -1.17 -7.88 0.86
N VAL A 145 -0.41 -6.95 0.29
CA VAL A 145 0.29 -7.14 -0.99
C VAL A 145 1.32 -8.26 -0.91
N THR A 146 1.96 -8.42 0.24
CA THR A 146 2.94 -9.50 0.51
C THR A 146 2.32 -10.87 0.66
N ASN A 147 0.99 -10.98 0.79
CA ASN A 147 0.34 -12.29 0.77
C ASN A 147 0.60 -13.01 -0.55
N GLU A 148 1.00 -14.28 -0.50
CA GLU A 148 1.40 -15.06 -1.66
C GLU A 148 0.35 -15.06 -2.78
N ALA A 149 -0.93 -15.24 -2.44
CA ALA A 149 -2.02 -15.25 -3.43
C ALA A 149 -2.15 -13.91 -4.18
N VAL A 150 -1.92 -12.78 -3.50
CA VAL A 150 -1.91 -11.44 -4.09
C VAL A 150 -0.69 -11.28 -4.99
N THR A 151 0.52 -11.59 -4.49
CA THR A 151 1.76 -11.52 -5.27
C THR A 151 1.71 -12.39 -6.53
N VAL A 152 1.19 -13.61 -6.40
CA VAL A 152 1.00 -14.55 -7.53
C VAL A 152 0.03 -13.97 -8.56
N THR A 153 -1.05 -13.33 -8.14
CA THR A 153 -2.03 -12.71 -9.06
C THR A 153 -1.44 -11.51 -9.79
N ILE A 154 -0.67 -10.68 -9.09
CA ILE A 154 0.02 -9.53 -9.69
C ILE A 154 1.00 -10.03 -10.77
N GLY A 155 1.81 -11.04 -10.45
CA GLY A 155 2.74 -11.62 -11.41
C GLY A 155 2.05 -12.29 -12.61
N ALA A 156 0.88 -12.88 -12.41
CA ALA A 156 0.09 -13.49 -13.47
C ALA A 156 -0.42 -12.47 -14.50
N THR A 157 -0.70 -11.22 -14.09
CA THR A 157 -1.21 -10.14 -14.96
C THR A 157 -0.27 -9.89 -16.14
N ILE A 158 1.04 -9.81 -15.90
CA ILE A 158 2.02 -9.57 -16.97
C ILE A 158 1.92 -10.65 -18.04
N PHE A 159 1.78 -11.89 -17.59
CA PHE A 159 1.70 -13.05 -18.46
C PHE A 159 0.42 -13.04 -19.30
N THR A 160 -0.72 -12.73 -18.67
CA THR A 160 -2.02 -12.70 -19.36
C THR A 160 -2.13 -11.54 -20.33
N ASP A 161 -1.65 -10.35 -19.97
CA ASP A 161 -1.72 -9.18 -20.85
C ASP A 161 -0.83 -9.35 -22.08
N THR A 162 0.41 -9.81 -21.88
CA THR A 162 1.31 -10.11 -22.98
C THR A 162 0.73 -11.19 -23.91
N GLY A 163 0.17 -12.25 -23.33
CA GLY A 163 -0.47 -13.32 -24.09
C GLY A 163 -1.69 -12.83 -24.88
N ALA A 164 -2.53 -12.00 -24.29
CA ALA A 164 -3.72 -11.46 -24.95
C ALA A 164 -3.36 -10.53 -26.12
N LEU A 165 -2.37 -9.65 -25.95
CA LEU A 165 -1.89 -8.79 -27.03
C LEU A 165 -1.25 -9.58 -28.17
N LEU A 166 -0.56 -10.66 -27.85
CA LEU A 166 0.01 -11.57 -28.84
C LEU A 166 -1.10 -12.21 -29.69
N VAL A 167 -2.15 -12.74 -29.05
CA VAL A 167 -3.31 -13.32 -29.77
C VAL A 167 -4.01 -12.25 -30.60
N LEU A 168 -4.18 -11.02 -30.07
CA LEU A 168 -4.75 -9.89 -30.83
C LEU A 168 -3.92 -9.62 -32.09
N ALA A 169 -2.59 -9.50 -31.98
CA ALA A 169 -1.72 -9.23 -33.11
C ALA A 169 -1.82 -10.32 -34.19
N ILE A 170 -1.87 -11.58 -33.77
CA ILE A 170 -2.06 -12.73 -34.68
C ILE A 170 -3.42 -12.65 -35.37
N CYS A 171 -4.52 -12.44 -34.61
CA CYS A 171 -5.87 -12.39 -35.16
C CYS A 171 -6.04 -11.22 -36.15
N VAL A 172 -5.50 -10.03 -35.82
CA VAL A 172 -5.51 -8.85 -36.69
C VAL A 172 -4.69 -9.10 -37.96
N GLY A 173 -3.47 -9.66 -37.82
CA GLY A 173 -2.61 -9.98 -38.95
C GLY A 173 -3.23 -11.02 -39.89
N ILE A 174 -3.85 -12.07 -39.36
CA ILE A 174 -4.58 -13.08 -40.17
C ILE A 174 -5.77 -12.46 -40.89
N HIS A 175 -6.55 -11.61 -40.23
CA HIS A 175 -7.73 -10.96 -40.81
C HIS A 175 -7.38 -9.95 -41.90
N GLY A 176 -6.30 -9.17 -41.66
CA GLY A 176 -5.77 -8.21 -42.63
C GLY A 176 -5.01 -8.83 -43.81
N GLY A 177 -4.69 -10.15 -43.73
CA GLY A 177 -3.92 -10.84 -44.76
C GLY A 177 -2.39 -10.60 -44.68
N GLU A 178 -1.89 -9.96 -43.60
CA GLU A 178 -0.48 -9.56 -43.43
C GLU A 178 0.27 -10.40 -42.36
N PHE A 179 -0.25 -11.56 -41.99
CA PHE A 179 0.37 -12.37 -40.95
C PHE A 179 1.74 -12.90 -41.38
N SER A 180 2.76 -12.60 -40.59
CA SER A 180 4.13 -13.12 -40.76
C SER A 180 4.67 -13.67 -39.44
N ALA A 181 5.11 -14.93 -39.48
CA ALA A 181 5.80 -15.55 -38.34
C ALA A 181 7.11 -14.79 -37.97
N MET A 182 7.71 -14.10 -38.93
CA MET A 182 8.91 -13.28 -38.70
C MET A 182 8.58 -12.05 -37.84
N SER A 183 7.44 -11.36 -38.10
CA SER A 183 7.00 -10.23 -37.31
C SER A 183 6.72 -10.61 -35.85
N LEU A 184 6.14 -11.80 -35.65
CA LEU A 184 5.93 -12.38 -34.34
C LEU A 184 7.25 -12.65 -33.59
N GLY A 185 8.23 -13.24 -34.29
CA GLY A 185 9.57 -13.49 -33.75
C GLY A 185 10.27 -12.20 -33.34
N ILE A 186 10.14 -11.14 -34.15
CA ILE A 186 10.71 -9.80 -33.86
C ILE A 186 10.04 -9.19 -32.64
N LEU A 187 8.72 -9.29 -32.50
CA LEU A 187 7.98 -8.80 -31.32
C LEU A 187 8.41 -9.51 -30.02
N LEU A 188 8.49 -10.83 -30.03
CA LEU A 188 8.91 -11.61 -28.87
C LEU A 188 10.39 -11.38 -28.51
N GLY A 189 11.27 -11.35 -29.51
CA GLY A 189 12.67 -11.02 -29.32
C GLY A 189 12.88 -9.59 -28.80
N GLY A 190 12.15 -8.64 -29.38
CA GLY A 190 12.13 -7.24 -28.93
C GLY A 190 11.67 -7.10 -27.49
N LEU A 191 10.58 -7.79 -27.10
CA LEU A 191 10.08 -7.81 -25.73
C LEU A 191 11.11 -8.39 -24.75
N ALA A 192 11.76 -9.49 -25.10
CA ALA A 192 12.78 -10.12 -24.24
C ALA A 192 13.98 -9.18 -24.03
N ILE A 193 14.50 -8.59 -25.10
CA ILE A 193 15.61 -7.62 -25.05
C ILE A 193 15.22 -6.40 -24.26
N TYR A 194 14.03 -5.85 -24.53
CA TYR A 194 13.51 -4.68 -23.83
C TYR A 194 13.37 -4.94 -22.32
N THR A 195 12.77 -6.07 -21.92
CA THR A 195 12.64 -6.46 -20.52
C THR A 195 14.02 -6.54 -19.84
N ALA A 196 15.00 -7.14 -20.50
CA ALA A 196 16.36 -7.20 -19.97
C ALA A 196 16.98 -5.80 -19.83
N VAL A 197 16.83 -4.92 -20.83
CA VAL A 197 17.35 -3.55 -20.80
C VAL A 197 16.70 -2.74 -19.67
N VAL A 198 15.39 -2.85 -19.49
CA VAL A 198 14.68 -2.10 -18.41
C VAL A 198 15.10 -2.63 -17.05
N LEU A 199 15.03 -3.95 -16.81
CA LEU A 199 15.32 -4.53 -15.49
C LEU A 199 16.76 -4.30 -15.05
N PHE A 200 17.73 -4.57 -15.93
CA PHE A 200 19.14 -4.43 -15.58
C PHE A 200 19.66 -3.01 -15.79
N GLY A 201 19.19 -2.30 -16.82
CA GLY A 201 19.65 -0.95 -17.16
C GLY A 201 19.21 0.08 -16.13
N PHE A 202 17.94 0.08 -15.71
CA PHE A 202 17.46 1.02 -14.71
C PHE A 202 17.90 0.69 -13.29
N ASP A 203 18.06 -0.59 -12.94
CA ASP A 203 18.67 -0.98 -11.67
C ASP A 203 20.11 -0.45 -11.58
N TRP A 204 20.94 -0.71 -12.60
CA TRP A 204 22.31 -0.21 -12.65
C TRP A 204 22.38 1.33 -12.67
N ALA A 205 21.61 1.98 -13.55
CA ALA A 205 21.60 3.43 -13.67
C ALA A 205 21.08 4.10 -12.38
N GLY A 206 20.06 3.51 -11.73
CA GLY A 206 19.52 3.96 -10.48
C GLY A 206 20.53 3.87 -9.34
N LYS A 207 21.18 2.73 -9.14
CA LYS A 207 22.23 2.55 -8.13
C LYS A 207 23.37 3.55 -8.29
N GLU A 208 23.84 3.75 -9.53
CA GLU A 208 24.89 4.72 -9.82
C GLU A 208 24.44 6.16 -9.61
N PHE A 209 23.23 6.51 -10.04
CA PHE A 209 22.68 7.85 -9.87
C PHE A 209 22.45 8.17 -8.39
N PHE A 210 21.86 7.26 -7.61
CA PHE A 210 21.63 7.48 -6.18
C PHE A 210 22.92 7.59 -5.38
N ARG A 211 23.94 6.81 -5.77
CA ARG A 211 25.28 6.90 -5.18
C ARG A 211 25.92 8.28 -5.40
N ARG A 212 25.71 8.89 -6.58
CA ARG A 212 26.28 10.22 -6.92
C ARG A 212 25.42 11.37 -6.41
N SER A 213 24.11 11.22 -6.37
CA SER A 213 23.16 12.27 -5.93
C SER A 213 23.15 12.48 -4.42
N GLY A 214 23.72 11.56 -3.63
CA GLY A 214 23.67 11.62 -2.17
C GLY A 214 22.23 11.72 -1.66
N ASP A 215 21.98 12.65 -0.72
CA ASP A 215 20.67 12.84 -0.09
C ASP A 215 19.71 13.80 -0.85
N GLU A 216 20.01 14.13 -2.11
CA GLU A 216 19.25 15.10 -2.89
C GLU A 216 17.93 14.50 -3.43
N GLN A 217 16.91 14.49 -2.59
CA GLN A 217 15.61 13.82 -2.85
C GLN A 217 14.90 14.33 -4.12
N SER A 218 15.08 15.60 -4.50
CA SER A 218 14.45 16.17 -5.68
C SER A 218 14.95 15.53 -6.97
N ASN A 219 16.27 15.37 -7.09
CA ASN A 219 16.88 14.75 -8.26
C ASN A 219 16.58 13.25 -8.31
N GLN A 220 16.58 12.57 -7.14
CA GLN A 220 16.16 11.17 -7.05
C GLN A 220 14.70 10.97 -7.50
N PHE A 221 13.79 11.86 -7.07
CA PHE A 221 12.38 11.83 -7.48
C PHE A 221 12.23 12.00 -8.99
N LEU A 222 12.92 12.99 -9.57
CA LEU A 222 12.88 13.23 -11.03
C LEU A 222 13.48 12.06 -11.82
N PHE A 223 14.55 11.45 -11.34
CA PHE A 223 15.12 10.25 -11.97
C PHE A 223 14.12 9.11 -12.04
N ILE A 224 13.40 8.85 -10.95
CA ILE A 224 12.40 7.78 -10.90
C ILE A 224 11.22 8.07 -11.82
N LEU A 225 10.73 9.32 -11.87
CA LEU A 225 9.69 9.71 -12.83
C LEU A 225 10.17 9.53 -14.27
N LEU A 226 11.40 9.93 -14.55
CA LEU A 226 11.98 9.75 -15.88
C LEU A 226 12.08 8.27 -16.25
N ALA A 227 12.51 7.41 -15.31
CA ALA A 227 12.58 5.96 -15.51
C ALA A 227 11.19 5.36 -15.84
N LEU A 228 10.14 5.77 -15.08
CA LEU A 228 8.77 5.37 -15.35
C LEU A 228 8.34 5.71 -16.79
N PHE A 229 8.50 6.98 -17.19
CA PHE A 229 8.01 7.42 -18.49
C PHE A 229 8.89 6.91 -19.65
N LEU A 230 10.21 6.84 -19.49
CA LEU A 230 11.10 6.28 -20.52
C LEU A 230 10.81 4.80 -20.77
N ALA A 231 10.58 4.01 -19.71
CA ALA A 231 10.18 2.63 -19.88
C ALA A 231 8.81 2.53 -20.56
N SER A 232 7.84 3.35 -20.18
CA SER A 232 6.51 3.32 -20.78
C SER A 232 6.56 3.65 -22.28
N VAL A 233 7.30 4.69 -22.67
CA VAL A 233 7.50 5.08 -24.08
C VAL A 233 8.30 3.99 -24.81
N GLY A 234 9.35 3.44 -24.19
CA GLY A 234 10.13 2.35 -24.77
C GLY A 234 9.29 1.11 -25.08
N ALA A 235 8.34 0.73 -24.20
CA ALA A 235 7.40 -0.35 -24.47
C ALA A 235 6.55 -0.06 -25.72
N GLN A 236 6.04 1.16 -25.83
CA GLN A 236 5.24 1.57 -27.01
C GLN A 236 6.04 1.48 -28.31
N VAL A 237 7.31 1.87 -28.31
CA VAL A 237 8.18 1.82 -29.51
C VAL A 237 8.35 0.40 -30.04
N ILE A 238 8.39 -0.59 -29.16
CA ILE A 238 8.51 -2.01 -29.55
C ILE A 238 7.14 -2.67 -29.81
N GLY A 239 6.04 -1.92 -29.79
CA GLY A 239 4.68 -2.44 -30.02
C GLY A 239 4.05 -3.14 -28.83
N VAL A 240 4.57 -2.90 -27.61
CA VAL A 240 4.01 -3.42 -26.36
C VAL A 240 3.28 -2.31 -25.60
N GLU A 241 2.30 -2.67 -24.77
CA GLU A 241 1.53 -1.70 -24.03
C GLU A 241 2.40 -0.95 -22.99
N LYS A 242 2.23 0.38 -22.91
CA LYS A 242 2.98 1.29 -22.02
C LYS A 242 2.94 0.85 -20.55
N ILE A 243 1.84 0.20 -20.13
CA ILE A 243 1.62 -0.31 -18.77
C ILE A 243 2.69 -1.34 -18.38
N VAL A 244 3.08 -2.21 -19.33
CA VAL A 244 4.12 -3.23 -19.09
C VAL A 244 5.47 -2.55 -18.80
N GLY A 245 5.78 -1.47 -19.56
CA GLY A 245 6.98 -0.68 -19.30
C GLY A 245 6.98 -0.03 -17.93
N ALA A 246 5.85 0.58 -17.53
CA ALA A 246 5.69 1.18 -16.21
C ALA A 246 5.91 0.16 -15.08
N PHE A 247 5.32 -1.03 -15.20
CA PHE A 247 5.47 -2.11 -14.23
C PHE A 247 6.92 -2.60 -14.13
N LEU A 248 7.58 -2.85 -15.28
CA LEU A 248 8.98 -3.27 -15.32
C LEU A 248 9.91 -2.20 -14.73
N ALA A 249 9.63 -0.91 -14.97
CA ALA A 249 10.36 0.18 -14.33
C ALA A 249 10.20 0.15 -12.81
N GLY A 250 8.99 -0.07 -12.30
CA GLY A 250 8.72 -0.23 -10.87
C GLY A 250 9.52 -1.36 -10.25
N LEU A 251 9.56 -2.52 -10.91
CA LEU A 251 10.39 -3.65 -10.48
C LEU A 251 11.89 -3.32 -10.50
N ALA A 252 12.36 -2.65 -11.56
CA ALA A 252 13.78 -2.34 -11.74
C ALA A 252 14.32 -1.38 -10.69
N VAL A 253 13.52 -0.38 -10.30
CA VAL A 253 13.94 0.64 -9.31
C VAL A 253 13.57 0.30 -7.88
N ASN A 254 12.91 -0.83 -7.64
CA ASN A 254 12.46 -1.26 -6.32
C ASN A 254 13.64 -1.40 -5.33
N ASP A 255 14.68 -2.14 -5.71
CA ASP A 255 15.90 -2.30 -4.89
C ASP A 255 16.66 -0.98 -4.71
N VAL A 256 16.65 -0.10 -5.73
CA VAL A 256 17.31 1.20 -5.71
C VAL A 256 16.64 2.15 -4.71
N LEU A 257 15.31 2.19 -4.73
CA LEU A 257 14.53 3.04 -3.84
C LEU A 257 14.53 2.50 -2.40
N GLY A 258 14.50 1.18 -2.23
CA GLY A 258 14.41 0.57 -0.92
C GLY A 258 13.36 1.24 -0.03
N ARG A 259 13.78 1.70 1.15
CA ARG A 259 12.96 2.46 2.12
C ARG A 259 13.19 3.98 2.04
N SER A 260 13.50 4.51 0.85
CA SER A 260 13.77 5.93 0.66
C SER A 260 12.50 6.80 0.85
N PRO A 261 12.62 8.02 1.43
CA PRO A 261 11.53 9.00 1.45
C PRO A 261 11.00 9.38 0.06
N VAL A 262 11.79 9.15 -0.98
CA VAL A 262 11.39 9.39 -2.38
C VAL A 262 10.31 8.39 -2.82
N ARG A 263 10.41 7.13 -2.39
CA ARG A 263 9.38 6.11 -2.65
C ARG A 263 8.01 6.58 -2.16
N GLU A 264 7.95 7.08 -0.92
CA GLU A 264 6.71 7.56 -0.32
C GLU A 264 6.09 8.73 -1.10
N LYS A 265 6.95 9.66 -1.56
CA LYS A 265 6.47 10.80 -2.36
C LYS A 265 5.87 10.36 -3.70
N ILE A 266 6.50 9.39 -4.36
CA ILE A 266 6.01 8.83 -5.62
C ILE A 266 4.68 8.11 -5.41
N GLU A 267 4.59 7.23 -4.43
CA GLU A 267 3.37 6.52 -4.09
C GLU A 267 2.25 7.48 -3.67
N PHE A 268 2.57 8.53 -2.90
CA PHE A 268 1.61 9.54 -2.47
C PHE A 268 1.01 10.29 -3.66
N ILE A 269 1.83 10.84 -4.55
CA ILE A 269 1.35 11.58 -5.72
C ILE A 269 0.52 10.67 -6.61
N GLY A 270 0.97 9.44 -6.83
CA GLY A 270 0.23 8.44 -7.59
C GLY A 270 -1.14 8.16 -6.99
N SER A 271 -1.20 7.81 -5.72
CA SER A 271 -2.42 7.35 -5.04
C SER A 271 -3.43 8.47 -4.77
N VAL A 272 -2.97 9.71 -4.54
CA VAL A 272 -3.84 10.83 -4.18
C VAL A 272 -4.34 11.60 -5.40
N LEU A 273 -3.55 11.68 -6.47
CA LEU A 273 -3.88 12.52 -7.62
C LEU A 273 -4.09 11.72 -8.90
N PHE A 274 -3.06 11.02 -9.39
CA PHE A 274 -3.10 10.48 -10.75
C PHE A 274 -3.98 9.21 -10.86
N ILE A 275 -3.85 8.27 -9.96
CA ILE A 275 -4.67 7.04 -9.98
C ILE A 275 -6.16 7.36 -9.87
N PRO A 276 -6.64 8.26 -8.98
CA PRO A 276 -8.03 8.70 -8.98
C PRO A 276 -8.52 9.31 -10.30
N CYS A 277 -7.69 10.10 -11.00
CA CYS A 277 -8.05 10.62 -12.33
C CYS A 277 -8.35 9.50 -13.33
N PHE A 278 -7.52 8.44 -13.33
CA PHE A 278 -7.75 7.25 -14.17
C PHE A 278 -9.10 6.59 -13.86
N PHE A 279 -9.50 6.47 -12.58
CA PHE A 279 -10.80 5.87 -12.24
C PHE A 279 -11.99 6.73 -12.68
N VAL A 280 -11.90 8.06 -12.58
CA VAL A 280 -12.95 8.95 -13.10
C VAL A 280 -13.05 8.81 -14.61
N ASP A 281 -11.93 8.80 -15.32
CA ASP A 281 -11.91 8.64 -16.78
C ASP A 281 -12.50 7.28 -17.22
N MET A 282 -12.20 6.20 -16.51
CA MET A 282 -12.84 4.90 -16.77
C MET A 282 -14.37 5.01 -16.68
N GLY A 283 -14.89 5.81 -15.76
CA GLY A 283 -16.31 6.10 -15.66
C GLY A 283 -16.84 6.91 -16.86
N LEU A 284 -16.06 7.89 -17.32
CA LEU A 284 -16.43 8.73 -18.49
C LEU A 284 -16.57 7.92 -19.79
N LEU A 285 -15.76 6.87 -19.95
CA LEU A 285 -15.78 5.98 -21.12
C LEU A 285 -17.03 5.09 -21.17
N ILE A 286 -17.77 4.96 -20.07
CA ILE A 286 -18.95 4.11 -20.01
C ILE A 286 -20.15 4.81 -20.68
N ASN A 287 -20.62 4.21 -21.79
CA ASN A 287 -21.74 4.73 -22.55
C ASN A 287 -23.05 4.03 -22.18
N ILE A 288 -23.88 4.64 -21.31
CA ILE A 288 -25.17 4.10 -20.87
C ILE A 288 -26.17 3.88 -22.02
N PRO A 289 -26.34 4.79 -23.01
CA PRO A 289 -27.18 4.55 -24.19
C PRO A 289 -26.74 3.35 -25.01
N ALA A 290 -25.44 3.12 -25.19
CA ALA A 290 -24.94 1.91 -25.85
C ALA A 290 -25.31 0.65 -25.03
N PHE A 291 -25.23 0.73 -23.70
CA PHE A 291 -25.70 -0.32 -22.80
C PHE A 291 -27.19 -0.67 -23.04
N ILE A 292 -28.06 0.35 -23.15
CA ILE A 292 -29.49 0.15 -23.39
C ILE A 292 -29.76 -0.42 -24.79
N LYS A 293 -29.05 0.02 -25.83
CA LYS A 293 -29.15 -0.54 -27.17
C LYS A 293 -28.72 -2.01 -27.26
N THR A 294 -27.79 -2.42 -26.38
CA THR A 294 -27.31 -3.81 -26.30
C THR A 294 -28.37 -4.79 -25.79
N LEU A 295 -29.54 -4.32 -25.32
CA LEU A 295 -30.66 -5.16 -24.95
C LEU A 295 -31.16 -6.05 -26.12
N SER A 296 -30.92 -5.67 -27.37
CA SER A 296 -31.20 -6.51 -28.56
C SER A 296 -30.25 -7.72 -28.67
N SER A 297 -29.06 -7.66 -28.05
CA SER A 297 -28.05 -8.73 -28.02
C SER A 297 -27.79 -9.24 -26.60
N ILE A 298 -28.80 -9.17 -25.73
CA ILE A 298 -28.69 -9.47 -24.31
C ILE A 298 -28.13 -10.87 -24.02
N TRP A 299 -28.45 -11.85 -24.84
CA TRP A 299 -27.95 -13.21 -24.69
C TRP A 299 -26.43 -13.31 -24.91
N LEU A 300 -25.92 -12.66 -25.95
CA LEU A 300 -24.49 -12.62 -26.21
C LEU A 300 -23.75 -11.94 -25.01
N THR A 301 -24.26 -10.80 -24.59
CA THR A 301 -23.68 -10.06 -23.47
C THR A 301 -23.72 -10.86 -22.17
N LEU A 302 -24.86 -11.49 -21.86
CA LEU A 302 -24.99 -12.32 -20.67
C LEU A 302 -24.01 -13.50 -20.70
N VAL A 303 -23.90 -14.19 -21.84
CA VAL A 303 -23.00 -15.34 -21.98
C VAL A 303 -21.55 -14.91 -21.88
N ILE A 304 -21.14 -13.78 -22.48
CA ILE A 304 -19.78 -13.25 -22.37
C ILE A 304 -19.44 -12.89 -20.89
N VAL A 305 -20.35 -12.22 -20.19
CA VAL A 305 -20.15 -11.83 -18.77
C VAL A 305 -20.07 -13.07 -17.87
N VAL A 306 -21.00 -14.02 -18.04
CA VAL A 306 -21.00 -15.27 -17.25
C VAL A 306 -19.78 -16.13 -17.59
N ALA A 307 -19.39 -16.21 -18.86
CA ALA A 307 -18.19 -16.93 -19.29
C ALA A 307 -16.92 -16.36 -18.64
N LEU A 308 -16.77 -15.03 -18.59
CA LEU A 308 -15.63 -14.42 -17.92
C LEU A 308 -15.64 -14.72 -16.41
N ILE A 309 -16.74 -14.38 -15.73
CA ILE A 309 -16.84 -14.50 -14.27
C ILE A 309 -16.62 -15.95 -13.85
N GLY A 310 -17.28 -16.89 -14.55
CA GLY A 310 -17.18 -18.32 -14.27
C GLY A 310 -15.81 -18.91 -14.59
N SER A 311 -15.24 -18.57 -15.76
CA SER A 311 -13.92 -19.08 -16.15
C SER A 311 -12.79 -18.57 -15.26
N LYS A 312 -12.82 -17.30 -14.86
CA LYS A 312 -11.87 -16.74 -13.88
C LYS A 312 -12.03 -17.40 -12.51
N PHE A 313 -13.28 -17.70 -12.10
CA PHE A 313 -13.51 -18.45 -10.86
C PHE A 313 -12.93 -19.87 -10.95
N ILE A 314 -13.16 -20.57 -12.06
CA ILE A 314 -12.61 -21.91 -12.30
C ILE A 314 -11.08 -21.87 -12.27
N ALA A 315 -10.46 -20.89 -12.91
CA ALA A 315 -9.01 -20.72 -12.90
C ALA A 315 -8.45 -20.52 -11.47
N ALA A 316 -9.09 -19.66 -10.68
CA ALA A 316 -8.72 -19.45 -9.28
C ALA A 316 -8.99 -20.69 -8.41
N PHE A 317 -10.06 -21.42 -8.68
CA PHE A 317 -10.37 -22.67 -7.99
C PHE A 317 -9.36 -23.77 -8.31
N LEU A 318 -8.94 -23.90 -9.58
CA LEU A 318 -7.86 -24.82 -9.95
C LEU A 318 -6.54 -24.45 -9.29
N ALA A 319 -6.21 -23.17 -9.21
CA ALA A 319 -5.04 -22.69 -8.47
C ALA A 319 -5.13 -23.04 -6.98
N LYS A 320 -6.32 -22.88 -6.36
CA LYS A 320 -6.54 -23.31 -4.98
C LYS A 320 -6.24 -24.80 -4.78
N LEU A 321 -6.74 -25.65 -5.68
CA LEU A 321 -6.50 -27.10 -5.62
C LEU A 321 -5.02 -27.45 -5.81
N LEU A 322 -4.35 -26.79 -6.76
CA LEU A 322 -2.97 -27.07 -7.13
C LEU A 322 -1.98 -26.59 -6.05
N TYR A 323 -2.22 -25.41 -5.49
CA TYR A 323 -1.30 -24.75 -4.56
C TYR A 323 -1.81 -24.74 -3.11
N ARG A 324 -2.95 -25.35 -2.82
CA ARG A 324 -3.57 -25.49 -1.49
C ARG A 324 -3.93 -24.16 -0.85
N TYR A 325 -4.33 -23.18 -1.63
CA TYR A 325 -4.80 -21.90 -1.11
C TYR A 325 -6.09 -22.03 -0.29
N ASN A 326 -6.30 -21.14 0.67
CA ASN A 326 -7.54 -21.07 1.44
C ASN A 326 -8.68 -20.39 0.62
N THR A 327 -9.88 -20.32 1.21
CA THR A 327 -11.04 -19.74 0.51
C THR A 327 -10.94 -18.23 0.36
N ALA A 328 -10.33 -17.53 1.33
CA ALA A 328 -10.13 -16.09 1.23
C ALA A 328 -9.12 -15.74 0.12
N GLU A 329 -8.04 -16.51 0.02
CA GLU A 329 -7.05 -16.40 -1.05
C GLU A 329 -7.67 -16.65 -2.43
N LEU A 330 -8.45 -17.75 -2.58
CA LEU A 330 -9.17 -18.02 -3.81
C LEU A 330 -10.05 -16.85 -4.24
N LEU A 331 -10.87 -16.33 -3.32
CA LEU A 331 -11.82 -15.26 -3.64
C LEU A 331 -11.12 -13.94 -3.94
N THR A 332 -9.98 -13.69 -3.30
CA THR A 332 -9.15 -12.53 -3.60
C THR A 332 -8.45 -12.66 -4.96
N MET A 333 -7.84 -13.80 -5.28
CA MET A 333 -7.25 -14.07 -6.60
C MET A 333 -8.28 -13.93 -7.71
N TRP A 334 -9.48 -14.52 -7.53
CA TRP A 334 -10.58 -14.39 -8.46
C TRP A 334 -10.98 -12.94 -8.66
N SER A 335 -11.24 -12.20 -7.57
CA SER A 335 -11.69 -10.80 -7.65
C SER A 335 -10.65 -9.86 -8.24
N LEU A 336 -9.36 -10.07 -7.98
CA LEU A 336 -8.26 -9.32 -8.57
C LEU A 336 -8.11 -9.59 -10.06
N SER A 337 -8.46 -10.80 -10.52
CA SER A 337 -8.37 -11.20 -11.93
C SER A 337 -9.62 -10.91 -12.75
N LEU A 338 -10.71 -10.39 -12.15
CA LEU A 338 -11.96 -10.08 -12.86
C LEU A 338 -11.93 -8.81 -13.70
N PRO A 339 -11.38 -7.64 -13.22
CA PRO A 339 -11.60 -6.40 -13.92
C PRO A 339 -11.02 -6.37 -15.33
N GLN A 340 -11.88 -5.98 -16.27
CA GLN A 340 -11.52 -5.68 -17.64
C GLN A 340 -11.70 -4.18 -17.85
N VAL A 341 -10.69 -3.48 -18.34
CA VAL A 341 -10.73 -2.01 -18.49
C VAL A 341 -10.06 -1.53 -19.77
N ALA A 342 -9.35 -0.44 -19.76
CA ALA A 342 -8.86 0.28 -20.92
C ALA A 342 -8.11 -0.58 -21.95
N ALA A 343 -7.25 -1.51 -21.51
CA ALA A 343 -6.52 -2.39 -22.43
C ALA A 343 -7.46 -3.30 -23.24
N THR A 344 -8.46 -3.88 -22.58
CA THR A 344 -9.47 -4.72 -23.24
C THR A 344 -10.33 -3.90 -24.20
N LEU A 345 -10.71 -2.67 -23.83
CA LEU A 345 -11.45 -1.77 -24.72
C LEU A 345 -10.62 -1.38 -25.93
N ALA A 346 -9.37 -1.01 -25.74
CA ALA A 346 -8.45 -0.65 -26.84
C ALA A 346 -8.26 -1.82 -27.80
N ALA A 347 -8.02 -3.04 -27.29
CA ALA A 347 -7.92 -4.25 -28.08
C ALA A 347 -9.21 -4.54 -28.87
N THR A 348 -10.37 -4.35 -28.22
CA THR A 348 -11.68 -4.52 -28.86
C THR A 348 -11.92 -3.48 -29.95
N LEU A 349 -11.55 -2.21 -29.73
CA LEU A 349 -11.68 -1.14 -30.74
C LEU A 349 -10.78 -1.40 -31.95
N VAL A 350 -9.52 -1.80 -31.73
CA VAL A 350 -8.61 -2.20 -32.82
C VAL A 350 -9.21 -3.32 -33.64
N ALA A 351 -9.72 -4.36 -32.98
CA ALA A 351 -10.38 -5.48 -33.65
C ALA A 351 -11.63 -5.06 -34.45
N TYR A 352 -12.44 -4.16 -33.89
CA TYR A 352 -13.64 -3.64 -34.55
C TYR A 352 -13.31 -2.77 -35.77
N GLN A 353 -12.20 -2.02 -35.73
CA GLN A 353 -11.73 -1.18 -36.83
C GLN A 353 -10.99 -1.99 -37.91
N THR A 354 -10.48 -3.18 -37.58
CA THR A 354 -9.78 -4.03 -38.53
C THR A 354 -10.78 -4.65 -39.52
N VAL A 355 -10.56 -4.41 -40.81
CA VAL A 355 -11.35 -4.94 -41.92
C VAL A 355 -10.49 -5.83 -42.80
N ASN A 356 -11.07 -6.90 -43.32
CA ASN A 356 -10.41 -7.74 -44.31
C ASN A 356 -10.49 -7.13 -45.74
N PRO A 357 -9.79 -7.65 -46.72
CA PRO A 357 -9.88 -7.18 -48.09
C PRO A 357 -11.32 -7.24 -48.70
N ALA A 358 -12.22 -8.02 -48.10
CA ALA A 358 -13.63 -8.09 -48.50
C ALA A 358 -14.51 -7.02 -47.80
N GLY A 359 -13.93 -6.17 -46.96
CA GLY A 359 -14.65 -5.13 -46.20
C GLY A 359 -15.37 -5.63 -44.94
N GLU A 360 -15.15 -6.87 -44.51
CA GLU A 360 -15.77 -7.42 -43.30
C GLU A 360 -14.92 -7.09 -42.08
N ARG A 361 -15.56 -6.72 -40.97
CA ARG A 361 -14.89 -6.44 -39.68
C ARG A 361 -14.53 -7.73 -38.96
N LEU A 362 -13.40 -7.70 -38.22
CA LEU A 362 -12.94 -8.86 -37.42
C LEU A 362 -13.95 -9.23 -36.32
N ILE A 363 -14.57 -8.26 -35.66
CA ILE A 363 -15.65 -8.47 -34.70
C ILE A 363 -16.85 -7.55 -35.01
N SER A 364 -18.03 -7.99 -34.60
CA SER A 364 -19.28 -7.24 -34.77
C SER A 364 -19.46 -6.15 -33.72
N GLU A 365 -20.30 -5.15 -34.02
CA GLU A 365 -20.71 -4.12 -33.05
C GLU A 365 -21.34 -4.71 -31.78
N ALA A 366 -22.06 -5.84 -31.92
CA ALA A 366 -22.66 -6.54 -30.80
C ALA A 366 -21.58 -7.05 -29.80
N VAL A 367 -20.43 -7.52 -30.28
CA VAL A 367 -19.31 -7.96 -29.46
C VAL A 367 -18.68 -6.74 -28.77
N LEU A 368 -18.44 -5.64 -29.51
CA LEU A 368 -17.90 -4.41 -28.92
C LEU A 368 -18.77 -3.90 -27.75
N ASN A 369 -20.09 -3.81 -27.98
CA ASN A 369 -21.03 -3.37 -26.96
C ASN A 369 -21.07 -4.34 -25.76
N SER A 370 -21.00 -5.66 -26.00
CA SER A 370 -20.97 -6.67 -24.95
C SER A 370 -19.70 -6.55 -24.07
N VAL A 371 -18.55 -6.22 -24.67
CA VAL A 371 -17.31 -5.98 -23.94
C VAL A 371 -17.39 -4.70 -23.09
N ILE A 372 -18.06 -3.63 -23.57
CA ILE A 372 -18.30 -2.43 -22.78
C ILE A 372 -19.12 -2.76 -21.53
N VAL A 373 -20.18 -3.57 -21.67
CA VAL A 373 -20.98 -4.03 -20.51
C VAL A 373 -20.14 -4.90 -19.57
N LEU A 374 -19.36 -5.82 -20.13
CA LEU A 374 -18.43 -6.66 -19.36
C LEU A 374 -17.48 -5.82 -18.51
N MET A 375 -16.88 -4.76 -19.10
CA MET A 375 -16.01 -3.83 -18.39
C MET A 375 -16.72 -3.18 -17.21
N LEU A 376 -17.92 -2.65 -17.40
CA LEU A 376 -18.70 -2.03 -16.34
C LEU A 376 -18.96 -3.00 -15.18
N VAL A 377 -19.45 -4.20 -15.49
CA VAL A 377 -19.79 -5.22 -14.49
C VAL A 377 -18.54 -5.62 -13.70
N THR A 378 -17.44 -5.90 -14.39
CA THR A 378 -16.23 -6.41 -13.74
C THR A 378 -15.44 -5.32 -13.01
N ALA A 379 -15.45 -4.07 -13.49
CA ALA A 379 -14.84 -2.92 -12.81
C ALA A 379 -15.54 -2.58 -11.49
N ILE A 380 -16.83 -2.94 -11.34
CA ILE A 380 -17.57 -2.77 -10.09
C ILE A 380 -17.42 -4.01 -9.20
N MET A 381 -17.63 -5.21 -9.76
CA MET A 381 -17.60 -6.46 -9.00
C MET A 381 -16.21 -6.75 -8.40
N GLY A 382 -15.15 -6.59 -9.18
CA GLY A 382 -13.78 -6.87 -8.74
C GLY A 382 -13.42 -6.15 -7.43
N PRO A 383 -13.44 -4.80 -7.41
CA PRO A 383 -13.15 -4.03 -6.20
C PRO A 383 -14.06 -4.34 -5.00
N ILE A 384 -15.37 -4.54 -5.22
CA ILE A 384 -16.31 -4.85 -4.13
C ILE A 384 -15.98 -6.21 -3.49
N ILE A 385 -15.74 -7.24 -4.31
CA ILE A 385 -15.41 -8.58 -3.82
C ILE A 385 -14.04 -8.56 -3.13
N THR A 386 -13.04 -7.88 -3.71
CA THR A 386 -11.72 -7.73 -3.11
C THR A 386 -11.82 -7.04 -1.75
N ALA A 387 -12.55 -5.92 -1.63
CA ALA A 387 -12.75 -5.23 -0.36
C ALA A 387 -13.43 -6.09 0.70
N ARG A 388 -14.23 -7.07 0.29
CA ARG A 388 -14.94 -8.00 1.19
C ARG A 388 -14.04 -9.13 1.72
N PHE A 389 -13.16 -9.68 0.89
CA PHE A 389 -12.42 -10.90 1.19
C PHE A 389 -10.94 -10.68 1.50
N ALA A 390 -10.29 -9.67 0.91
CA ALA A 390 -8.89 -9.36 1.19
C ALA A 390 -8.57 -9.08 2.67
N PRO A 391 -9.46 -8.45 3.49
CA PRO A 391 -9.21 -8.31 4.93
C PRO A 391 -9.11 -9.63 5.70
N SER A 392 -9.58 -10.73 5.11
CA SER A 392 -9.53 -12.08 5.70
C SER A 392 -8.28 -12.87 5.28
N LEU A 393 -7.39 -12.27 4.47
CA LEU A 393 -6.12 -12.88 4.11
C LEU A 393 -5.24 -12.94 5.37
N GLN A 394 -4.75 -14.15 5.66
CA GLN A 394 -3.72 -14.32 6.67
C GLN A 394 -2.40 -13.87 6.05
N LEU A 395 -1.67 -13.01 6.74
CA LEU A 395 -0.27 -12.80 6.47
C LEU A 395 0.43 -14.14 6.72
N SER A 396 1.23 -14.61 5.77
CA SER A 396 1.89 -15.90 5.86
C SER A 396 2.72 -15.97 7.15
N GLN A 397 2.57 -17.02 7.92
CA GLN A 397 3.43 -17.31 9.09
C GLN A 397 4.92 -17.43 8.73
N THR A 398 5.24 -17.59 7.44
CA THR A 398 6.61 -17.59 6.91
C THR A 398 7.30 -16.22 6.93
N ASP A 399 6.57 -15.11 7.07
CA ASP A 399 7.17 -13.77 7.24
C ASP A 399 7.76 -13.55 8.66
N PHE A 400 7.55 -14.50 9.56
CA PHE A 400 8.15 -14.47 10.90
C PHE A 400 9.58 -15.01 10.95
N GLU A 401 10.07 -15.71 9.90
CA GLU A 401 11.34 -16.42 9.97
C GLU A 401 12.48 -15.84 9.12
N THR A 402 12.29 -14.86 8.24
CA THR A 402 13.33 -14.54 7.26
C THR A 402 13.61 -13.06 6.99
N ASP A 403 13.12 -12.10 7.76
CA ASP A 403 13.59 -10.72 7.60
C ASP A 403 14.53 -10.37 8.75
N SER A 404 15.82 -10.47 8.46
CA SER A 404 16.95 -10.15 9.35
C SER A 404 17.10 -8.63 9.64
N LEU A 405 15.99 -7.95 9.91
CA LEU A 405 16.01 -6.74 10.70
C LEU A 405 15.62 -7.19 12.11
N THR A 406 16.62 -7.59 12.88
CA THR A 406 16.51 -7.88 14.30
C THR A 406 15.89 -6.66 14.98
N THR A 407 14.58 -6.67 15.09
CA THR A 407 13.92 -5.83 16.07
C THR A 407 14.41 -6.32 17.43
N TRP A 408 14.91 -5.42 18.26
CA TRP A 408 15.55 -5.69 19.55
C TRP A 408 14.70 -6.57 20.51
N TRP A 409 13.41 -6.74 20.24
CA TRP A 409 12.51 -7.65 20.98
C TRP A 409 12.35 -9.05 20.39
N GLN A 410 13.00 -9.41 19.27
CA GLN A 410 13.09 -10.78 18.77
C GLN A 410 14.26 -11.47 19.45
N GLY A 411 14.00 -12.22 20.52
CA GLY A 411 14.98 -13.12 21.10
C GLY A 411 15.32 -14.22 20.10
N ASN A 412 16.55 -14.27 19.62
CA ASN A 412 17.05 -15.35 18.77
C ASN A 412 17.18 -16.63 19.60
N GLU A 413 16.30 -17.60 19.41
CA GLU A 413 16.44 -18.92 20.03
C GLU A 413 17.34 -19.90 19.24
N ASP A 414 17.71 -19.64 17.96
CA ASP A 414 18.31 -20.70 17.15
C ASP A 414 19.44 -20.28 16.15
N GLU A 415 20.18 -19.20 16.37
CA GLU A 415 21.46 -19.07 15.66
C GLU A 415 22.47 -18.29 16.49
N GLN A 416 23.65 -18.89 16.67
CA GLN A 416 24.89 -18.20 17.02
C GLN A 416 25.30 -17.26 15.87
N VAL A 417 24.42 -16.30 15.51
CA VAL A 417 24.78 -15.15 14.71
C VAL A 417 25.30 -14.10 15.65
N GLU A 418 26.51 -13.63 15.40
CA GLU A 418 27.27 -12.65 16.12
C GLU A 418 26.35 -11.61 16.79
N LYS A 419 26.40 -11.54 18.14
CA LYS A 419 25.74 -10.49 18.94
C LYS A 419 25.92 -9.17 18.24
N ASN A 420 24.79 -8.51 17.96
CA ASN A 420 24.74 -7.20 17.31
C ASN A 420 25.96 -6.37 17.64
N GLN A 421 26.71 -5.95 16.61
CA GLN A 421 27.95 -5.16 16.72
C GLN A 421 27.75 -3.81 17.43
N TYR A 422 26.47 -3.44 17.71
CA TYR A 422 26.10 -2.13 18.29
C TYR A 422 25.25 -2.31 19.55
N PRO A 423 25.51 -1.53 20.62
CA PRO A 423 24.72 -1.54 21.84
C PRO A 423 23.30 -1.02 21.57
N PHE A 424 22.30 -1.53 22.31
CA PHE A 424 20.94 -1.02 22.27
C PHE A 424 20.91 0.49 22.49
N THR A 425 20.41 1.26 21.54
CA THR A 425 20.48 2.72 21.54
C THR A 425 19.09 3.34 21.46
N VAL A 426 18.71 4.12 22.46
CA VAL A 426 17.43 4.85 22.50
C VAL A 426 17.65 6.31 22.15
N LEU A 427 17.12 6.76 21.02
CA LEU A 427 17.13 8.16 20.61
C LEU A 427 15.97 8.92 21.24
N VAL A 428 16.23 10.04 21.90
CA VAL A 428 15.21 10.84 22.58
C VAL A 428 15.26 12.29 22.11
N PRO A 429 14.41 12.67 21.14
CA PRO A 429 14.28 14.06 20.74
C PRO A 429 13.71 14.93 21.86
N ILE A 430 14.44 15.96 22.26
CA ILE A 430 14.07 16.85 23.36
C ILE A 430 13.74 18.23 22.83
N TYR A 431 12.52 18.69 23.07
CA TYR A 431 12.08 20.02 22.67
C TYR A 431 11.43 20.78 23.84
N ASN A 432 10.51 20.13 24.58
CA ASN A 432 9.74 20.75 25.64
C ASN A 432 10.34 20.40 27.03
N PRO A 433 10.83 21.36 27.81
CA PRO A 433 11.40 21.10 29.14
C PRO A 433 10.42 20.44 30.12
N GLN A 434 9.10 20.68 29.98
CA GLN A 434 8.09 20.13 30.89
C GLN A 434 7.93 18.63 30.76
N THR A 435 8.10 18.06 29.55
CA THR A 435 7.96 16.64 29.29
C THR A 435 9.29 15.92 29.28
N GLN A 436 10.40 16.64 29.26
CA GLN A 436 11.74 16.11 29.08
C GLN A 436 12.10 15.07 30.16
N ARG A 437 11.80 15.32 31.43
CA ARG A 437 12.15 14.43 32.53
C ARG A 437 11.55 13.04 32.31
N TYR A 438 10.23 12.95 32.08
CA TYR A 438 9.54 11.66 31.90
C TYR A 438 9.98 10.95 30.64
N LEU A 439 10.32 11.67 29.57
CA LEU A 439 10.84 11.06 28.34
C LEU A 439 12.20 10.40 28.58
N ILE A 440 13.10 11.10 29.27
CA ILE A 440 14.42 10.55 29.61
C ILE A 440 14.29 9.37 30.60
N GLU A 441 13.42 9.49 31.60
CA GLU A 441 13.14 8.38 32.52
C GLU A 441 12.63 7.12 31.78
N MET A 442 11.68 7.29 30.83
CA MET A 442 11.19 6.16 30.04
C MET A 442 12.31 5.53 29.21
N ALA A 443 13.08 6.34 28.52
CA ALA A 443 14.21 5.85 27.73
C ALA A 443 15.29 5.18 28.58
N ALA A 444 15.54 5.72 29.79
CA ALA A 444 16.51 5.17 30.72
C ALA A 444 16.10 3.79 31.27
N LEU A 445 14.82 3.62 31.62
CA LEU A 445 14.30 2.32 32.06
C LEU A 445 14.48 1.25 30.96
N LEU A 446 14.15 1.59 29.70
CA LEU A 446 14.29 0.67 28.57
C LEU A 446 15.78 0.39 28.26
N ALA A 447 16.63 1.41 28.24
CA ALA A 447 18.06 1.26 27.99
C ALA A 447 18.77 0.49 29.11
N SER A 448 18.37 0.67 30.37
CA SER A 448 18.92 -0.06 31.52
C SER A 448 18.62 -1.57 31.43
N HIS A 449 17.39 -1.93 31.04
CA HIS A 449 17.00 -3.33 30.84
C HIS A 449 17.87 -4.02 29.77
N GLU A 450 18.11 -3.36 28.66
CA GLU A 450 18.85 -3.91 27.52
C GLU A 450 20.38 -3.63 27.60
N SER A 451 20.87 -3.16 28.73
CA SER A 451 22.30 -2.77 28.90
C SER A 451 22.80 -1.82 27.79
N GLY A 452 21.93 -0.89 27.41
CA GLY A 452 22.13 0.01 26.28
C GLY A 452 22.48 1.45 26.69
N LYS A 453 22.40 2.37 25.72
CA LYS A 453 22.67 3.80 25.89
C LYS A 453 21.53 4.69 25.44
N ILE A 454 21.51 5.92 25.92
CA ILE A 454 20.57 6.95 25.52
C ILE A 454 21.26 8.01 24.67
N VAL A 455 20.64 8.47 23.62
CA VAL A 455 21.05 9.60 22.80
C VAL A 455 19.99 10.70 22.89
N PRO A 456 20.08 11.60 23.87
CA PRO A 456 19.27 12.82 23.90
C PRO A 456 19.62 13.69 22.71
N LEU A 457 18.62 14.08 21.91
CA LEU A 457 18.79 14.86 20.69
C LEU A 457 18.08 16.21 20.79
N ALA A 458 18.87 17.31 20.68
CA ALA A 458 18.32 18.63 20.50
C ALA A 458 18.46 19.09 19.05
N ILE A 459 17.34 19.49 18.43
CA ILE A 459 17.35 20.01 17.06
C ILE A 459 17.20 21.53 17.10
N THR A 460 18.19 22.20 16.54
CA THR A 460 18.22 23.67 16.39
C THR A 460 17.86 23.99 14.94
N ARG A 461 16.77 24.74 14.70
CA ARG A 461 16.39 25.18 13.37
C ARG A 461 17.25 26.35 12.94
N ALA A 462 17.91 26.22 11.78
CA ALA A 462 18.65 27.32 11.16
C ALA A 462 17.89 27.79 9.91
N HIS A 463 17.48 29.05 9.88
CA HIS A 463 17.04 29.71 8.67
C HIS A 463 18.26 30.35 7.97
N ILE A 464 18.78 29.65 6.97
CA ILE A 464 19.61 30.10 5.80
C ILE A 464 20.90 30.95 6.08
N GLN A 465 21.14 31.58 7.25
CA GLN A 465 22.35 32.31 7.50
C GLN A 465 23.03 31.85 8.80
N MET A 466 24.22 31.26 8.66
CA MET A 466 25.00 30.75 9.81
C MET A 466 25.48 31.85 10.78
N ASP A 467 25.38 33.12 10.41
CA ASP A 467 25.81 34.26 11.23
C ASP A 467 24.68 34.92 12.03
N ASP A 468 23.51 34.25 12.16
CA ASP A 468 22.39 34.79 12.94
C ASP A 468 22.67 34.72 14.44
N PRO A 469 22.65 35.85 15.19
CA PRO A 469 22.77 35.87 16.64
C PRO A 469 21.73 34.99 17.36
N GLN A 470 20.59 34.74 16.75
CA GLN A 470 19.54 33.86 17.27
C GLN A 470 19.99 32.40 17.28
N LEU A 471 20.87 31.99 16.36
CA LEU A 471 21.38 30.60 16.29
C LEU A 471 22.24 30.30 17.53
N VAL A 472 23.09 31.24 17.96
CA VAL A 472 23.93 31.09 19.16
C VAL A 472 23.06 30.91 20.41
N THR A 473 22.01 31.71 20.54
CA THR A 473 21.05 31.61 21.64
C THR A 473 20.31 30.26 21.64
N ALA A 474 19.84 29.81 20.48
CA ALA A 474 19.16 28.51 20.30
C ALA A 474 20.12 27.34 20.62
N LEU A 475 21.38 27.42 20.21
CA LEU A 475 22.39 26.40 20.55
C LEU A 475 22.69 26.34 22.06
N ASN A 476 22.76 27.49 22.74
CA ASN A 476 22.95 27.52 24.19
C ASN A 476 21.75 26.89 24.91
N GLN A 477 20.53 27.22 24.52
CA GLN A 477 19.32 26.58 25.06
C GLN A 477 19.28 25.05 24.79
N SER A 478 19.75 24.61 23.62
CA SER A 478 19.87 23.19 23.29
C SER A 478 20.90 22.50 24.20
N ARG A 479 22.04 23.15 24.50
CA ARG A 479 23.04 22.62 25.44
C ARG A 479 22.50 22.49 26.86
N GLU A 480 21.78 23.50 27.35
CA GLU A 480 21.15 23.44 28.68
C GLU A 480 20.18 22.26 28.82
N ARG A 481 19.32 22.03 27.79
CA ARG A 481 18.41 20.88 27.75
C ARG A 481 19.16 19.54 27.77
N LEU A 482 20.27 19.45 27.04
CA LEU A 482 21.08 18.23 27.00
C LEU A 482 21.82 17.98 28.30
N ASN A 483 22.29 19.05 29.00
CA ASN A 483 22.90 18.91 30.33
C ASN A 483 21.89 18.36 31.34
N LEU A 484 20.67 18.90 31.36
CA LEU A 484 19.58 18.37 32.19
C LEU A 484 19.26 16.91 31.87
N ALA A 485 19.25 16.55 30.58
CA ALA A 485 19.04 15.16 30.19
C ALA A 485 20.14 14.23 30.69
N LYS A 486 21.39 14.70 30.68
CA LYS A 486 22.55 13.97 31.21
C LYS A 486 22.43 13.75 32.73
N GLU A 487 22.03 14.77 33.48
CA GLU A 487 21.81 14.68 34.93
C GLU A 487 20.73 13.66 35.27
N ILE A 488 19.56 13.72 34.59
CA ILE A 488 18.47 12.76 34.78
C ILE A 488 18.93 11.33 34.49
N SER A 489 19.68 11.13 33.41
CA SER A 489 20.15 9.81 33.00
C SER A 489 21.15 9.19 33.97
N GLN A 490 21.95 10.03 34.66
CA GLN A 490 22.89 9.57 35.70
C GLN A 490 22.14 8.91 36.89
N GLU A 491 20.92 9.36 37.19
CA GLU A 491 20.09 8.75 38.24
C GLU A 491 19.78 7.24 37.94
N PHE A 492 19.87 6.83 36.67
CA PHE A 492 19.59 5.47 36.20
C PHE A 492 20.82 4.65 35.85
N GLN A 493 22.02 5.22 36.03
CA GLN A 493 23.29 4.58 35.68
C GLN A 493 23.40 4.11 34.21
N VAL A 494 22.78 4.85 33.28
CA VAL A 494 22.77 4.53 31.85
C VAL A 494 23.75 5.43 31.11
N GLU A 495 24.48 4.87 30.14
CA GLU A 495 25.37 5.62 29.27
C GLU A 495 24.61 6.64 28.42
N VAL A 496 25.16 7.86 28.32
CA VAL A 496 24.51 8.98 27.63
C VAL A 496 25.45 9.64 26.64
N SER A 497 25.01 9.69 25.37
CA SER A 497 25.72 10.37 24.28
C SER A 497 24.85 11.50 23.69
N PRO A 498 24.89 12.72 24.28
CA PRO A 498 24.07 13.84 23.83
C PRO A 498 24.43 14.29 22.40
N ALA A 499 23.43 14.58 21.57
CA ALA A 499 23.60 15.06 20.20
C ALA A 499 22.87 16.39 19.98
N ILE A 500 23.53 17.32 19.27
CA ILE A 500 22.91 18.54 18.74
C ILE A 500 22.92 18.43 17.22
N ARG A 501 21.78 18.69 16.61
CA ARG A 501 21.67 18.75 15.15
C ARG A 501 21.10 20.09 14.72
N ILE A 502 21.73 20.70 13.72
CA ILE A 502 21.19 21.85 13.03
C ILE A 502 20.50 21.35 11.79
N ASP A 503 19.18 21.53 11.71
CA ASP A 503 18.37 21.09 10.59
C ASP A 503 17.16 22.03 10.43
N ASP A 504 16.66 22.22 9.22
CA ASP A 504 15.48 23.04 8.94
C ASP A 504 14.18 22.26 9.21
N ASP A 505 14.23 20.94 9.13
CA ASP A 505 13.12 20.02 9.45
C ASP A 505 13.45 19.10 10.63
N ALA A 506 12.65 19.21 11.69
CA ALA A 506 12.84 18.42 12.91
C ALA A 506 12.68 16.92 12.68
N ALA A 507 11.75 16.49 11.81
CA ALA A 507 11.51 15.08 11.57
C ALA A 507 12.66 14.44 10.77
N LEU A 508 13.17 15.14 9.77
CA LEU A 508 14.34 14.72 9.02
C LEU A 508 15.57 14.66 9.92
N GLY A 509 15.77 15.67 10.78
CA GLY A 509 16.86 15.69 11.75
C GLY A 509 16.82 14.50 12.71
N ILE A 510 15.63 14.13 13.21
CA ILE A 510 15.45 12.94 14.06
C ILE A 510 15.78 11.66 13.27
N SER A 511 15.22 11.50 12.08
CA SER A 511 15.43 10.32 11.25
C SER A 511 16.89 10.11 10.84
N ARG A 512 17.60 11.18 10.44
CA ARG A 512 19.02 11.12 10.10
C ARG A 512 19.85 10.74 11.32
N THR A 513 19.61 11.38 12.46
CA THR A 513 20.36 11.06 13.68
C THR A 513 20.08 9.63 14.15
N SER A 514 18.85 9.14 14.01
CA SER A 514 18.54 7.75 14.37
C SER A 514 19.35 6.73 13.55
N ARG A 515 19.55 6.98 12.26
CA ARG A 515 20.41 6.15 11.39
C ARG A 515 21.88 6.28 11.71
N GLU A 516 22.38 7.50 11.90
CA GLU A 516 23.78 7.78 12.22
C GLU A 516 24.21 7.14 13.56
N GLN A 517 23.29 7.09 14.53
CA GLN A 517 23.52 6.50 15.85
C GLN A 517 23.14 5.02 15.95
N ASN A 518 22.69 4.41 14.83
CA ASN A 518 22.13 3.05 14.79
C ASN A 518 21.10 2.84 15.91
N ALA A 519 20.15 3.78 16.04
CA ALA A 519 19.15 3.73 17.08
C ALA A 519 18.25 2.51 16.95
N SER A 520 18.06 1.81 18.06
CA SER A 520 17.15 0.64 18.15
C SER A 520 15.69 1.07 18.40
N LEU A 521 15.50 2.26 19.00
CA LEU A 521 14.20 2.81 19.34
C LEU A 521 14.26 4.35 19.38
N VAL A 522 13.23 5.02 18.91
CA VAL A 522 13.01 6.45 19.13
C VAL A 522 11.90 6.63 20.16
N VAL A 523 12.17 7.35 21.26
CA VAL A 523 11.17 7.70 22.28
C VAL A 523 10.91 9.20 22.20
N MET A 524 9.70 9.61 21.82
CA MET A 524 9.36 11.02 21.67
C MET A 524 8.05 11.40 22.35
N GLY A 525 7.93 12.67 22.73
CA GLY A 525 6.75 13.21 23.38
C GLY A 525 5.61 13.51 22.41
N TRP A 526 4.39 13.39 22.90
CA TRP A 526 3.20 13.80 22.17
C TRP A 526 3.12 15.33 22.11
N SER A 527 3.13 15.89 20.91
CA SER A 527 2.91 17.32 20.68
C SER A 527 1.51 17.55 20.10
N GLN A 528 0.66 18.26 20.84
CA GLN A 528 -0.60 18.77 20.31
C GLN A 528 -0.34 20.03 19.49
N THR A 529 0.06 19.90 18.26
CA THR A 529 0.03 21.04 17.32
C THR A 529 -1.37 21.14 16.72
N THR A 530 -2.22 21.98 17.33
CA THR A 530 -3.52 22.37 16.80
C THR A 530 -3.31 23.58 15.89
N GLY A 531 -3.39 23.42 14.57
CA GLY A 531 -3.32 24.54 13.63
C GLY A 531 -3.50 24.11 12.17
N LEU A 532 -3.83 25.08 11.31
CA LEU A 532 -3.97 24.89 9.86
C LEU A 532 -2.70 24.27 9.23
N ARG A 533 -1.52 24.61 9.78
CA ARG A 533 -0.23 24.12 9.32
C ARG A 533 -0.05 22.61 9.57
N ALA A 534 -0.50 22.10 10.71
CA ALA A 534 -0.48 20.65 11.01
C ALA A 534 -1.46 19.86 10.13
N ARG A 535 -2.57 20.48 9.71
CA ARG A 535 -3.54 19.88 8.79
C ARG A 535 -3.08 19.86 7.34
N LEU A 536 -2.25 20.84 6.92
CA LEU A 536 -1.80 20.98 5.53
C LEU A 536 -0.43 20.30 5.25
N PHE A 537 0.46 20.24 6.24
CA PHE A 537 1.85 19.80 6.05
C PHE A 537 2.24 18.58 6.89
N GLY A 538 1.30 17.95 7.59
CA GLY A 538 1.57 16.84 8.49
C GLY A 538 2.16 17.29 9.87
N ASN A 539 2.18 16.35 10.82
CA ASN A 539 2.76 16.57 12.15
C ASN A 539 4.18 15.98 12.16
N VAL A 540 5.11 16.58 12.93
CA VAL A 540 6.47 16.06 13.13
C VAL A 540 6.44 14.58 13.54
N ILE A 541 5.48 14.17 14.37
CA ILE A 541 5.27 12.79 14.79
C ILE A 541 5.01 11.91 13.58
N ASP A 542 4.11 12.32 12.68
CA ASP A 542 3.76 11.57 11.46
C ASP A 542 4.98 11.39 10.56
N SER A 543 5.73 12.48 10.36
CA SER A 543 6.94 12.44 9.53
C SER A 543 8.03 11.55 10.12
N VAL A 544 8.24 11.58 11.47
CA VAL A 544 9.19 10.69 12.14
C VAL A 544 8.76 9.24 12.05
N PHE A 545 7.48 8.95 12.26
CA PHE A 545 6.95 7.59 12.08
C PHE A 545 7.23 7.05 10.67
N TRP A 546 7.12 7.88 9.63
CA TRP A 546 7.32 7.47 8.25
C TRP A 546 8.80 7.34 7.85
N SER A 547 9.67 8.20 8.39
CA SER A 547 11.07 8.27 7.97
C SER A 547 12.03 7.48 8.86
N SER A 548 11.59 7.00 10.02
CA SER A 548 12.44 6.26 10.96
C SER A 548 12.69 4.82 10.49
N HIS A 549 13.95 4.36 10.58
CA HIS A 549 14.36 2.99 10.28
C HIS A 549 14.14 2.02 11.45
N CYS A 550 13.86 2.55 12.64
CA CYS A 550 13.60 1.78 13.85
C CYS A 550 12.23 2.12 14.43
N PRO A 551 11.70 1.31 15.37
CA PRO A 551 10.44 1.58 16.03
C PRO A 551 10.41 2.96 16.68
N VAL A 552 9.21 3.55 16.72
CA VAL A 552 8.99 4.88 17.35
C VAL A 552 7.91 4.75 18.41
N ALA A 553 8.25 5.09 19.64
CA ALA A 553 7.34 5.19 20.78
C ALA A 553 6.96 6.65 21.01
N VAL A 554 5.74 7.03 20.66
CA VAL A 554 5.19 8.36 20.98
C VAL A 554 4.47 8.30 22.31
N THR A 555 4.89 9.12 23.25
CA THR A 555 4.45 9.03 24.64
C THR A 555 3.68 10.26 25.10
N ARG A 556 2.58 10.04 25.81
CA ARG A 556 1.89 11.04 26.63
C ARG A 556 1.96 10.57 28.09
N LEU A 557 2.94 11.03 28.82
CA LEU A 557 3.19 10.62 30.20
C LEU A 557 2.58 11.64 31.17
N LEU A 558 1.71 11.18 32.05
CA LEU A 558 1.03 11.98 33.07
C LEU A 558 1.71 11.87 34.44
N SER A 559 2.47 10.79 34.66
CA SER A 559 3.23 10.51 35.88
C SER A 559 4.61 9.97 35.51
N SER A 560 5.51 9.87 36.50
CA SER A 560 6.84 9.30 36.30
C SER A 560 6.74 7.85 35.84
N PRO A 561 7.44 7.44 34.77
CA PRO A 561 7.48 6.06 34.28
C PRO A 561 7.91 5.03 35.35
N LYS A 562 8.69 5.41 36.35
CA LYS A 562 9.08 4.55 37.49
C LYS A 562 7.89 4.11 38.35
N THR A 563 6.81 4.89 38.38
CA THR A 563 5.65 4.62 39.23
C THR A 563 4.58 3.79 38.58
N ILE A 564 4.77 3.36 37.34
CA ILE A 564 3.82 2.55 36.58
C ILE A 564 3.82 1.14 37.15
N GLN A 565 2.66 0.69 37.66
CA GLN A 565 2.45 -0.62 38.25
C GLN A 565 1.49 -1.48 37.45
N ARG A 566 0.58 -0.89 36.67
CA ARG A 566 -0.41 -1.60 35.88
C ARG A 566 -0.44 -1.10 34.46
N ILE A 567 -0.15 -1.99 33.51
CA ILE A 567 -0.03 -1.68 32.08
C ILE A 567 -1.14 -2.40 31.31
N LEU A 568 -1.92 -1.67 30.52
CA LEU A 568 -2.96 -2.21 29.65
C LEU A 568 -2.46 -2.26 28.20
N VAL A 569 -2.61 -3.43 27.56
CA VAL A 569 -2.35 -3.60 26.13
C VAL A 569 -3.60 -4.11 25.45
N PRO A 570 -4.36 -3.27 24.74
CA PRO A 570 -5.49 -3.72 23.94
C PRO A 570 -5.04 -4.55 22.74
N VAL A 571 -5.58 -5.77 22.58
CA VAL A 571 -5.19 -6.73 21.55
C VAL A 571 -6.39 -7.10 20.68
N GLY A 572 -6.40 -6.67 19.42
CA GLY A 572 -7.46 -6.97 18.46
C GLY A 572 -7.12 -8.10 17.49
N ASP A 573 -5.82 -8.28 17.20
CA ASP A 573 -5.26 -9.29 16.29
C ASP A 573 -3.83 -9.63 16.73
N LEU A 574 -3.20 -10.62 16.08
CA LEU A 574 -1.85 -11.09 16.38
C LEU A 574 -0.86 -10.67 15.28
N THR A 575 -0.85 -9.37 14.94
CA THR A 575 0.12 -8.82 14.00
C THR A 575 1.46 -8.50 14.68
N ARG A 576 2.48 -8.23 13.85
CA ARG A 576 3.82 -7.86 14.31
C ARG A 576 3.79 -6.62 15.22
N GLU A 577 2.97 -5.65 14.89
CA GLU A 577 2.80 -4.41 15.67
C GLU A 577 2.19 -4.68 17.05
N THR A 578 1.29 -5.66 17.14
CA THR A 578 0.72 -6.08 18.41
C THR A 578 1.76 -6.77 19.29
N ILE A 579 2.60 -7.61 18.69
CA ILE A 579 3.71 -8.28 19.38
C ILE A 579 4.72 -7.25 19.87
N GLY A 580 5.06 -6.25 19.05
CA GLY A 580 5.92 -5.15 19.46
C GLY A 580 5.37 -4.36 20.65
N ALA A 581 4.07 -4.02 20.64
CA ALA A 581 3.43 -3.35 21.77
C ALA A 581 3.43 -4.20 23.04
N LEU A 582 3.21 -5.51 22.91
CA LEU A 582 3.29 -6.47 24.03
C LEU A 582 4.71 -6.50 24.61
N ARG A 583 5.73 -6.66 23.78
CA ARG A 583 7.13 -6.73 24.23
C ARG A 583 7.58 -5.43 24.90
N PHE A 584 7.23 -4.28 24.34
CA PHE A 584 7.48 -2.98 24.98
C PHE A 584 6.87 -2.93 26.39
N ALA A 585 5.61 -3.36 26.53
CA ALA A 585 4.92 -3.40 27.80
C ALA A 585 5.60 -4.37 28.79
N GLN A 586 6.02 -5.55 28.33
CA GLN A 586 6.70 -6.55 29.16
C GLN A 586 8.07 -6.06 29.67
N ILE A 587 8.87 -5.41 28.82
CA ILE A 587 10.17 -4.84 29.22
C ILE A 587 9.99 -3.77 30.30
N LEU A 588 9.04 -2.85 30.10
CA LEU A 588 8.76 -1.82 31.10
C LEU A 588 8.22 -2.43 32.39
N ALA A 589 7.40 -3.47 32.29
CA ALA A 589 6.85 -4.17 33.43
C ALA A 589 7.91 -4.95 34.21
N ASP A 590 8.88 -5.57 33.53
CA ASP A 590 9.98 -6.28 34.19
C ASP A 590 10.83 -5.32 35.02
N VAL A 591 11.20 -4.15 34.48
CA VAL A 591 11.97 -3.13 35.19
C VAL A 591 11.21 -2.59 36.40
N ASN A 592 9.91 -2.36 36.27
CA ASN A 592 9.09 -1.75 37.33
C ASN A 592 8.43 -2.79 38.25
N GLN A 593 8.59 -4.10 38.00
CA GLN A 593 7.85 -5.18 38.64
C GLN A 593 6.33 -4.97 38.55
N ALA A 594 5.85 -4.55 37.39
CA ALA A 594 4.48 -4.19 37.11
C ALA A 594 3.67 -5.37 36.52
N GLU A 595 2.34 -5.28 36.58
CA GLU A 595 1.42 -6.22 35.93
C GLU A 595 1.07 -5.76 34.51
N VAL A 596 1.09 -6.69 33.53
CA VAL A 596 0.61 -6.45 32.18
C VAL A 596 -0.73 -7.13 31.97
N VAL A 597 -1.74 -6.40 31.53
CA VAL A 597 -3.05 -6.96 31.17
C VAL A 597 -3.29 -6.81 29.68
N LEU A 598 -3.43 -7.95 29.00
CA LEU A 598 -3.78 -8.03 27.59
C LEU A 598 -5.30 -8.06 27.46
N LEU A 599 -5.90 -6.99 26.96
CA LEU A 599 -7.34 -6.85 26.86
C LEU A 599 -7.81 -7.16 25.43
N HIS A 600 -8.50 -8.29 25.26
CA HIS A 600 -9.21 -8.60 24.01
C HIS A 600 -10.69 -8.27 24.13
N VAL A 601 -11.17 -7.36 23.29
CA VAL A 601 -12.60 -7.02 23.21
C VAL A 601 -13.18 -7.66 21.96
N SER A 602 -14.10 -8.62 22.12
CA SER A 602 -14.79 -9.31 21.04
C SER A 602 -16.23 -8.83 20.87
N ASP A 603 -16.74 -8.80 19.64
CA ASP A 603 -18.15 -8.58 19.36
C ASP A 603 -19.00 -9.71 19.98
N ARG A 604 -20.18 -9.39 20.49
CA ARG A 604 -21.13 -10.36 21.05
C ARG A 604 -21.52 -11.48 20.08
N LYS A 605 -21.43 -11.21 18.77
CA LYS A 605 -21.71 -12.17 17.69
C LYS A 605 -20.55 -13.12 17.39
N THR A 606 -19.36 -12.90 17.96
CA THR A 606 -18.19 -13.75 17.71
C THR A 606 -18.38 -15.11 18.41
N PRO A 607 -18.23 -16.24 17.68
CA PRO A 607 -18.34 -17.57 18.27
C PRO A 607 -17.35 -17.79 19.41
N PRO A 608 -17.74 -18.46 20.51
CA PRO A 608 -16.86 -18.71 21.65
C PRO A 608 -15.55 -19.42 21.27
N THR A 609 -15.64 -20.40 20.38
CA THR A 609 -14.47 -21.18 19.89
C THR A 609 -13.42 -20.31 19.20
N ARG A 610 -13.84 -19.23 18.54
CA ARG A 610 -12.90 -18.29 17.90
C ARG A 610 -12.16 -17.45 18.93
N VAL A 611 -12.85 -17.05 20.00
CA VAL A 611 -12.23 -16.30 21.11
C VAL A 611 -11.26 -17.20 21.86
N GLU A 612 -11.63 -18.45 22.15
CA GLU A 612 -10.78 -19.43 22.83
C GLU A 612 -9.49 -19.72 22.03
N ASN A 613 -9.61 -19.92 20.71
CA ASN A 613 -8.45 -20.11 19.84
C ASN A 613 -7.53 -18.89 19.83
N PHE A 614 -8.10 -17.68 19.81
CA PHE A 614 -7.32 -16.44 19.85
C PHE A 614 -6.58 -16.30 21.19
N VAL A 615 -7.23 -16.59 22.31
CA VAL A 615 -6.62 -16.57 23.66
C VAL A 615 -5.51 -17.60 23.76
N SER A 616 -5.70 -18.80 23.22
CA SER A 616 -4.66 -19.84 23.19
C SER A 616 -3.42 -19.38 22.43
N GLN A 617 -3.60 -18.82 21.21
CA GLN A 617 -2.48 -18.30 20.44
C GLN A 617 -1.77 -17.13 21.14
N LEU A 618 -2.53 -16.23 21.77
CA LEU A 618 -1.97 -15.12 22.53
C LEU A 618 -1.18 -15.61 23.76
N SER A 619 -1.68 -16.65 24.44
CA SER A 619 -1.00 -17.31 25.56
C SER A 619 0.31 -17.98 25.11
N ASP A 620 0.32 -18.62 23.95
CA ASP A 620 1.54 -19.23 23.38
C ASP A 620 2.60 -18.17 23.06
N ILE A 621 2.20 -17.01 22.53
CA ILE A 621 3.12 -15.90 22.24
C ILE A 621 3.70 -15.30 23.55
N THR A 622 2.87 -15.16 24.59
CA THR A 622 3.32 -14.60 25.87
C THR A 622 4.24 -15.57 26.62
N SER A 623 4.02 -16.88 26.52
CA SER A 623 4.82 -17.91 27.19
C SER A 623 6.18 -18.16 26.53
N LYS A 624 6.31 -17.93 25.23
CA LYS A 624 7.58 -18.05 24.50
C LYS A 624 8.57 -16.92 24.78
N GLY A 625 8.18 -15.87 25.51
CA GLY A 625 9.08 -14.78 25.91
C GLY A 625 9.97 -15.18 27.10
N GLN A 626 11.26 -14.79 27.05
CA GLN A 626 12.22 -15.02 28.14
C GLN A 626 11.94 -14.21 29.42
N LEU A 627 11.01 -13.23 29.35
CA LEU A 627 10.69 -12.34 30.47
C LEU A 627 9.60 -12.97 31.37
N GLN A 628 9.93 -13.17 32.64
CA GLN A 628 8.97 -13.66 33.65
C GLN A 628 8.16 -12.48 34.22
N VAL A 629 7.32 -11.88 33.41
CA VAL A 629 6.42 -10.79 33.78
C VAL A 629 5.02 -11.34 34.07
N ASN A 630 4.38 -10.85 35.14
CA ASN A 630 2.99 -11.16 35.43
C ASN A 630 2.07 -10.62 34.31
N THR A 631 1.77 -11.48 33.36
CA THR A 631 0.94 -11.15 32.20
C THR A 631 -0.41 -11.87 32.29
N ASN A 632 -1.51 -11.11 32.39
CA ASN A 632 -2.88 -11.61 32.48
C ASN A 632 -3.63 -11.32 31.16
N ILE A 633 -4.38 -12.31 30.64
CA ILE A 633 -5.21 -12.17 29.44
C ILE A 633 -6.66 -12.03 29.85
N GLN A 634 -7.25 -10.87 29.55
CA GLN A 634 -8.65 -10.56 29.85
C GLN A 634 -9.46 -10.45 28.56
N THR A 635 -10.60 -11.15 28.51
CA THR A 635 -11.53 -11.08 27.38
C THR A 635 -12.86 -10.48 27.80
N ILE A 636 -13.33 -9.47 27.06
CA ILE A 636 -14.61 -8.81 27.32
C ILE A 636 -15.45 -8.82 26.04
N ARG A 637 -16.74 -9.08 26.17
CA ARG A 637 -17.70 -8.96 25.07
C ARG A 637 -18.34 -7.59 25.08
N GLY A 638 -18.22 -6.86 23.99
CA GLY A 638 -18.77 -5.49 23.88
C GLY A 638 -19.05 -5.11 22.43
N ASP A 639 -20.15 -4.33 22.23
CA ASP A 639 -20.55 -3.86 20.91
C ASP A 639 -19.74 -2.62 20.48
N ASP A 640 -19.17 -1.87 21.44
CA ASP A 640 -18.30 -0.72 21.21
C ASP A 640 -16.93 -0.98 21.84
N ILE A 641 -15.97 -1.31 20.98
CA ILE A 641 -14.61 -1.69 21.38
C ILE A 641 -13.92 -0.53 22.11
N ALA A 642 -13.98 0.68 21.54
CA ALA A 642 -13.29 1.83 22.09
C ALA A 642 -13.80 2.18 23.49
N ARG A 643 -15.12 2.28 23.67
CA ARG A 643 -15.71 2.58 24.98
C ARG A 643 -15.42 1.51 26.02
N THR A 644 -15.39 0.24 25.60
CA THR A 644 -15.04 -0.86 26.52
C THR A 644 -13.59 -0.70 27.00
N ILE A 645 -12.65 -0.44 26.10
CA ILE A 645 -11.23 -0.22 26.45
C ILE A 645 -11.10 1.02 27.36
N ILE A 646 -11.77 2.14 27.04
CA ILE A 646 -11.71 3.37 27.83
C ILE A 646 -12.20 3.15 29.27
N ARG A 647 -13.26 2.38 29.43
CA ARG A 647 -13.81 2.03 30.76
C ARG A 647 -12.82 1.20 31.57
N GLU A 648 -12.26 0.14 31.00
CA GLU A 648 -11.32 -0.73 31.68
C GLU A 648 -9.99 -0.01 32.00
N ALA A 649 -9.54 0.86 31.09
CA ALA A 649 -8.29 1.60 31.25
C ALA A 649 -8.26 2.56 32.45
N GLN A 650 -9.39 2.85 33.07
CA GLN A 650 -9.45 3.71 34.29
C GLN A 650 -8.70 3.11 35.48
N ALA A 651 -8.48 1.79 35.49
CA ALA A 651 -7.79 1.09 36.55
C ALA A 651 -6.27 0.92 36.26
N PHE A 652 -5.73 1.53 35.19
CA PHE A 652 -4.36 1.34 34.74
C PHE A 652 -3.60 2.65 34.69
N ASP A 653 -2.29 2.57 34.92
CA ASP A 653 -1.38 3.71 34.91
C ASP A 653 -0.93 4.05 33.48
N LEU A 654 -0.77 3.01 32.63
CA LEU A 654 -0.29 3.13 31.27
C LEU A 654 -1.12 2.26 30.32
N ALA A 655 -1.46 2.81 29.17
CA ALA A 655 -1.98 2.07 28.02
C ALA A 655 -0.94 2.06 26.89
N VAL A 656 -0.52 0.87 26.45
CA VAL A 656 0.36 0.72 25.28
C VAL A 656 -0.49 0.35 24.08
N LEU A 657 -0.52 1.26 23.11
CA LEU A 657 -1.33 1.16 21.89
C LEU A 657 -0.41 0.91 20.71
N ARG A 658 -0.88 0.12 19.74
CA ARG A 658 -0.20 0.01 18.45
C ARG A 658 -0.68 1.09 17.50
N SER A 659 0.20 1.56 16.64
CA SER A 659 -0.12 2.40 15.50
C SER A 659 -0.39 1.49 14.30
N VAL A 660 -1.65 1.32 13.91
CA VAL A 660 -2.00 0.70 12.63
C VAL A 660 -2.06 1.81 11.60
N ARG A 661 -1.13 1.81 10.67
CA ARG A 661 -0.99 2.89 9.70
C ARG A 661 -1.88 2.63 8.49
N TYR A 662 -2.93 3.44 8.33
CA TYR A 662 -3.63 3.60 7.05
C TYR A 662 -3.30 4.98 6.49
N ARG A 663 -2.88 5.06 5.22
CA ARG A 663 -2.73 6.36 4.55
C ARG A 663 -4.11 6.99 4.31
N THR A 664 -4.32 8.16 4.88
CA THR A 664 -5.41 9.06 4.46
C THR A 664 -4.81 10.35 3.93
N ALA A 665 -5.53 11.04 3.05
CA ALA A 665 -5.16 12.33 2.48
C ALA A 665 -4.89 13.46 3.50
N GLY A 666 -5.00 13.19 4.80
CA GLY A 666 -4.86 14.15 5.89
C GLY A 666 -3.79 13.83 6.94
N GLY A 667 -2.90 12.83 6.72
CA GLY A 667 -1.88 12.41 7.71
C GLY A 667 -2.10 10.99 8.24
N LEU A 668 -1.48 10.64 9.37
CA LEU A 668 -1.62 9.34 10.03
C LEU A 668 -3.09 9.01 10.28
N ALA A 669 -3.65 8.10 9.50
CA ALA A 669 -4.90 7.47 9.86
C ALA A 669 -4.59 6.35 10.86
N VAL A 670 -4.60 6.72 12.10
CA VAL A 670 -4.77 5.76 13.19
C VAL A 670 -6.20 5.24 13.10
N SER A 671 -6.44 3.96 13.40
CA SER A 671 -7.81 3.40 13.38
C SER A 671 -8.77 4.29 14.17
N GLU A 672 -10.05 4.32 13.77
CA GLU A 672 -11.07 5.13 14.46
C GLU A 672 -11.10 4.82 15.97
N VAL A 673 -10.93 3.55 16.33
CA VAL A 673 -10.79 3.08 17.71
C VAL A 673 -9.58 3.72 18.39
N THR A 674 -8.40 3.66 17.77
CA THR A 674 -7.17 4.25 18.36
C THR A 674 -7.28 5.78 18.46
N THR A 675 -7.89 6.44 17.50
CA THR A 675 -8.14 7.90 17.54
C THR A 675 -9.03 8.26 18.73
N GLN A 676 -10.08 7.48 19.00
CA GLN A 676 -10.95 7.70 20.13
C GLN A 676 -10.21 7.43 21.45
N LEU A 677 -9.42 6.35 21.53
CA LEU A 677 -8.59 6.04 22.70
C LEU A 677 -7.61 7.18 23.04
N LEU A 678 -6.90 7.70 22.03
CA LEU A 678 -5.95 8.81 22.21
C LEU A 678 -6.60 10.09 22.74
N ARG A 679 -7.87 10.33 22.42
CA ARG A 679 -8.64 11.51 22.89
C ARG A 679 -9.19 11.34 24.30
N GLU A 680 -9.71 10.17 24.63
CA GLU A 680 -10.56 9.95 25.81
C GLU A 680 -9.85 9.24 26.97
N LEU A 681 -8.70 8.55 26.73
CA LEU A 681 -7.94 7.91 27.81
C LEU A 681 -7.38 8.95 28.78
N LYS A 682 -7.53 8.69 30.08
CA LYS A 682 -7.06 9.54 31.20
C LYS A 682 -5.77 9.04 31.87
N CYS A 683 -5.26 7.88 31.45
CA CYS A 683 -3.95 7.35 31.89
C CYS A 683 -2.81 7.81 30.97
N SER A 684 -1.57 7.51 31.33
CA SER A 684 -0.42 7.63 30.44
C SER A 684 -0.59 6.75 29.20
N ILE A 685 -0.07 7.19 28.05
CA ILE A 685 -0.21 6.46 26.78
C ILE A 685 1.15 6.35 26.11
N VAL A 686 1.44 5.18 25.58
CA VAL A 686 2.49 4.95 24.58
C VAL A 686 1.82 4.45 23.31
N LEU A 687 2.06 5.15 22.20
CA LEU A 687 1.67 4.71 20.87
C LEU A 687 2.94 4.21 20.18
N LEU A 688 3.01 2.91 19.94
CA LEU A 688 4.15 2.27 19.30
C LEU A 688 3.88 2.07 17.81
N GLY A 689 4.81 2.52 16.97
CA GLY A 689 4.80 2.29 15.53
C GLY A 689 6.07 1.58 15.11
N GLU A 690 5.89 0.52 14.32
CA GLU A 690 6.98 -0.21 13.71
C GLU A 690 7.55 0.57 12.51
N PRO A 691 8.85 0.40 12.19
CA PRO A 691 9.39 0.89 10.93
C PRO A 691 8.65 0.21 9.77
N HIS A 692 8.46 0.92 8.66
CA HIS A 692 7.99 0.26 7.45
C HIS A 692 9.06 -0.71 6.96
N SER A 693 8.69 -1.98 6.92
CA SER A 693 9.47 -3.06 6.27
C SER A 693 9.48 -2.86 4.77
#